data_517c6ec7e14663e53f18bcc991ea6f69
#
_entry.id   517c6ec7e14663e53f18bcc991ea6f69
#
_cell.length_a   1.000
_cell.length_b   1.000
_cell.length_c   1.000
_cell.angle_alpha   90.00
_cell.angle_beta   90.00
_cell.angle_gamma   90.00
#
_symmetry.space_group_name_H-M   'P 1'
#
loop_
_entity.id
_entity.type
_entity.pdbx_description
1 polymer ?
#
loop_
_entity_poly.entity_id
_entity_poly.type
_entity_poly.pdbx_seq_one_letter_code
_entity_poly.pdbx_strand_id
1 'polypeptide(L)'
;TATMPAKDGKKVTLYTDSEALGEVVVMGYGSARKLGTIAGSVSTVNSEKLSNRPVANVADALQGQVAGLQVMTSSGDPSATASMRIRGITSINAATEPLYILDGSMVSQNTYLSLNPNDIENVTVLKDASSTAVYGSLAANGVIVITTKKGKYGQAPEVSISASYSMSQLAGDKTEVMDANQWLDFQQVVNPSLATNAGYLAKKNFYQKTGVSTNWRDYFFGSSAPTVNINASVRGGTSNANYLISYGHYKADGIMDDSSLRRETVRANVEIKVNDWLKLGSNTNLAYTKNNTTAFGSQGTSLYNKIFAARMYLPTQSPYEMLDVDMEKGTFSGYGKKLHKYDDMTGVYSPEWLSELQPSYNDRIRINENVFVNLSPIKGLNIRSSLGLDCNDYRTFYKQLSTQGEDYNIFPTGQVNKSMSRFYRWTVTNTAEYKFNVARVHDFTVLLGQESMNDKTTAFSAGMAGLTDNRLLLMSRGVQAYASVPGDSETKEARNSWFAMANYAYGNRYFLDLSGRRDGSSLFAEGHQWATFGAAAIMWNVTGEKFMQSSKKWLDELQVKASYGVTGNANISSNLALALAGVSGNYNGVAGLGVVNPRNSELSWEKVKTLNLALSGRMFKRFTYNFEFFDKKTVDMILAVPVSYTTGFGSRYANVGSLFNRGFEATVGCDIFSTKDLYWNVSANVSYTKNEITKLFNGQDEYAMSDYTKLKVGHPYGEFYMVRWSHVDPADGQNVWLDKYGNETKVYDENNRVFTGKNASAPWQFGLNSTTSWKGLTLELQFAGVFGRSMINQERYFIENPSFATQWNQSTKMFDMWQKPGDVTTIAAANAQRHMDTHLLENANFLRLKFLQLSYKLPQQWMNATHILKGVTVYFASRNLFTITNYSGYDPEVDGFLSVGNYPNTRQFSFGAQLTF
;
A
#
# COMPACT_ATOMS: atom_id res chain seq x y z
N THR A 1 11.66 33.00 14.37
CA THR A 1 12.04 34.37 13.94
C THR A 1 12.43 35.16 15.18
N ALA A 2 13.73 35.34 15.39
CA ALA A 2 14.26 36.25 16.39
C ALA A 2 14.44 37.63 15.73
N THR A 3 13.72 38.63 16.19
CA THR A 3 13.97 40.04 15.84
C THR A 3 15.00 40.62 16.81
N MET A 4 16.17 40.96 16.29
CA MET A 4 17.16 41.74 17.06
C MET A 4 17.21 43.18 16.54
N PRO A 5 17.45 44.17 17.43
CA PRO A 5 17.65 45.54 17.00
C PRO A 5 18.92 45.69 16.16
N ALA A 6 18.85 46.48 15.11
CA ALA A 6 19.86 46.63 14.04
C ALA A 6 21.20 47.25 14.45
N LYS A 7 21.56 47.32 15.72
CA LYS A 7 22.75 48.09 16.20
C LYS A 7 24.00 47.26 16.55
N ASP A 8 23.89 45.92 16.60
CA ASP A 8 25.06 45.12 17.04
C ASP A 8 25.46 44.11 15.98
N GLY A 9 26.15 44.42 14.94
CA GLY A 9 26.63 43.59 13.87
C GLY A 9 27.14 42.14 14.20
N LYS A 10 26.48 41.44 15.13
CA LYS A 10 26.76 40.07 15.52
C LYS A 10 26.11 39.13 14.53
N LYS A 11 26.91 38.29 13.90
CA LYS A 11 26.50 37.19 13.05
C LYS A 11 25.60 36.26 13.88
N VAL A 12 24.29 36.25 13.62
CA VAL A 12 23.34 35.27 14.19
C VAL A 12 23.43 34.03 13.35
N THR A 13 23.96 32.97 13.91
CA THR A 13 23.89 31.64 13.27
C THR A 13 22.58 31.00 13.70
N LEU A 14 21.63 30.89 12.78
CA LEU A 14 20.41 30.13 12.97
C LEU A 14 20.76 28.66 12.82
N TYR A 15 20.64 27.89 13.89
CA TYR A 15 20.63 26.43 13.81
C TYR A 15 19.23 25.99 13.39
N THR A 16 19.13 24.95 12.57
CA THR A 16 17.87 24.23 12.33
C THR A 16 17.42 23.66 13.67
N ASP A 17 16.44 24.30 14.28
CA ASP A 17 15.86 23.82 15.51
C ASP A 17 14.92 22.68 15.16
N SER A 18 15.16 21.48 15.67
CA SER A 18 14.29 20.32 15.53
C SER A 18 13.06 20.46 16.44
N GLU A 19 12.36 21.58 16.33
CA GLU A 19 11.11 21.81 17.07
C GLU A 19 9.95 21.08 16.41
N ALA A 20 9.88 19.76 16.60
CA ALA A 20 8.72 18.98 16.18
C ALA A 20 7.38 19.54 16.73
N LEU A 21 7.40 20.20 17.87
CA LEU A 21 6.22 20.82 18.50
C LEU A 21 5.97 22.28 18.05
N GLY A 22 6.95 22.93 17.44
CA GLY A 22 6.81 24.24 16.79
C GLY A 22 6.34 24.18 15.34
N GLU A 23 6.30 23.00 14.74
CA GLU A 23 5.85 22.78 13.38
C GLU A 23 4.39 23.19 13.19
N VAL A 24 4.11 23.86 12.08
CA VAL A 24 2.76 24.33 11.74
C VAL A 24 2.14 23.34 10.79
N VAL A 25 1.00 22.78 11.17
CA VAL A 25 0.28 21.78 10.40
C VAL A 25 -1.10 22.26 9.98
N VAL A 26 -1.53 21.88 8.79
CA VAL A 26 -2.88 22.10 8.32
C VAL A 26 -3.75 20.91 8.77
N MET A 27 -4.76 21.20 9.58
CA MET A 27 -5.70 20.21 10.08
C MET A 27 -7.08 20.47 9.47
N GLY A 28 -7.34 19.91 8.33
CA GLY A 28 -8.64 20.00 7.72
C GLY A 28 -8.98 21.38 7.15
N TYR A 29 -10.19 21.85 7.45
CA TYR A 29 -10.81 23.00 6.80
C TYR A 29 -10.40 24.36 7.39
N GLY A 30 -9.74 24.36 8.54
CA GLY A 30 -9.32 25.58 9.24
C GLY A 30 -7.94 26.07 8.86
N SER A 31 -7.51 27.14 9.50
CA SER A 31 -6.13 27.65 9.39
C SER A 31 -5.13 26.69 10.01
N ALA A 32 -3.91 26.77 9.52
CA ALA A 32 -2.79 26.02 10.08
C ALA A 32 -2.59 26.31 11.59
N ARG A 33 -2.31 25.27 12.38
CA ARG A 33 -2.06 25.31 13.82
C ARG A 33 -0.67 24.78 14.14
N LYS A 34 -0.08 25.27 15.24
CA LYS A 34 1.15 24.68 15.76
C LYS A 34 0.87 23.30 16.34
N LEU A 35 1.69 22.33 16.03
CA LEU A 35 1.53 20.93 16.48
C LEU A 35 1.43 20.86 18.03
N GLY A 36 2.22 21.62 18.76
CA GLY A 36 2.18 21.73 20.22
C GLY A 36 0.90 22.37 20.83
N THR A 37 -0.04 22.87 20.00
CA THR A 37 -1.33 23.40 20.47
C THR A 37 -2.53 22.53 20.09
N ILE A 38 -2.29 21.33 19.59
CA ILE A 38 -3.32 20.40 19.15
C ILE A 38 -3.51 19.34 20.24
N ALA A 39 -4.75 19.23 20.75
CA ALA A 39 -5.08 18.26 21.77
C ALA A 39 -5.24 16.83 21.20
N GLY A 40 -5.55 16.70 19.90
CA GLY A 40 -5.70 15.43 19.20
C GLY A 40 -4.37 14.74 18.87
N SER A 41 -4.46 13.45 18.45
CA SER A 41 -3.31 12.64 18.01
C SER A 41 -2.98 12.92 16.56
N VAL A 42 -1.85 13.57 16.32
CA VAL A 42 -1.37 14.01 15.00
C VAL A 42 0.10 13.70 14.85
N SER A 43 0.49 13.16 13.69
CA SER A 43 1.89 12.94 13.33
C SER A 43 2.18 13.56 11.97
N THR A 44 3.37 14.14 11.78
CA THR A 44 3.78 14.80 10.55
C THR A 44 5.06 14.20 9.97
N VAL A 45 5.15 14.17 8.65
CA VAL A 45 6.35 13.82 7.90
C VAL A 45 6.59 14.94 6.88
N ASN A 46 7.70 15.65 7.04
CA ASN A 46 8.03 16.81 6.21
C ASN A 46 8.74 16.44 4.89
N SER A 47 8.87 17.44 4.01
CA SER A 47 9.44 17.26 2.66
C SER A 47 10.87 16.72 2.66
N GLU A 48 11.69 17.03 3.65
CA GLU A 48 13.07 16.54 3.73
C GLU A 48 13.12 15.00 3.79
N LYS A 49 12.14 14.38 4.46
CA LYS A 49 12.02 12.91 4.55
C LYS A 49 11.32 12.27 3.35
N LEU A 50 10.74 13.05 2.44
CA LEU A 50 9.95 12.55 1.31
C LEU A 50 10.62 12.82 -0.04
N SER A 51 11.31 13.96 -0.20
CA SER A 51 11.95 14.36 -1.45
C SER A 51 13.21 13.55 -1.73
N ASN A 52 13.59 13.46 -3.01
CA ASN A 52 14.77 12.74 -3.50
C ASN A 52 14.78 11.24 -3.21
N ARG A 53 13.64 10.67 -2.84
CA ARG A 53 13.49 9.22 -2.70
C ARG A 53 13.12 8.60 -4.05
N PRO A 54 13.80 7.53 -4.46
CA PRO A 54 13.50 6.83 -5.71
C PRO A 54 12.29 5.91 -5.55
N VAL A 55 11.14 6.48 -5.16
CA VAL A 55 9.89 5.74 -4.94
C VAL A 55 8.85 6.12 -5.99
N ALA A 56 8.08 5.13 -6.44
CA ALA A 56 7.01 5.35 -7.40
C ALA A 56 5.84 6.13 -6.78
N ASN A 57 5.58 5.94 -5.48
CA ASN A 57 4.46 6.58 -4.79
C ASN A 57 4.84 7.06 -3.38
N VAL A 58 4.04 7.97 -2.85
CA VAL A 58 4.27 8.60 -1.54
C VAL A 58 4.09 7.62 -0.38
N ALA A 59 3.23 6.61 -0.53
CA ALA A 59 2.96 5.65 0.53
C ALA A 59 4.21 4.89 0.96
N ASP A 60 5.04 4.47 0.00
CA ASP A 60 6.31 3.77 0.28
C ASP A 60 7.28 4.61 1.13
N ALA A 61 7.26 5.93 0.95
CA ALA A 61 8.11 6.83 1.73
C ALA A 61 7.65 6.98 3.18
N LEU A 62 6.38 6.66 3.50
CA LEU A 62 5.81 6.77 4.85
C LEU A 62 6.04 5.54 5.72
N GLN A 63 6.42 4.39 5.14
CA GLN A 63 6.60 3.15 5.89
C GLN A 63 7.66 3.30 6.99
N GLY A 64 7.32 2.95 8.25
CA GLY A 64 8.22 3.09 9.41
C GLY A 64 8.48 4.53 9.86
N GLN A 65 7.80 5.56 9.28
CA GLN A 65 7.95 6.96 9.69
C GLN A 65 6.97 7.35 10.80
N VAL A 66 5.79 6.76 10.83
CA VAL A 66 4.68 7.15 11.71
C VAL A 66 4.21 5.96 12.53
N ALA A 67 4.22 6.08 13.86
CA ALA A 67 3.65 5.08 14.75
C ALA A 67 2.14 4.92 14.49
N GLY A 68 1.67 3.67 14.44
CA GLY A 68 0.27 3.33 14.18
C GLY A 68 -0.18 3.43 12.72
N LEU A 69 0.69 3.84 11.79
CA LEU A 69 0.46 3.77 10.35
C LEU A 69 1.15 2.52 9.78
N GLN A 70 0.38 1.53 9.43
CA GLN A 70 0.85 0.36 8.70
C GLN A 70 0.85 0.66 7.20
N VAL A 71 2.00 0.48 6.57
CA VAL A 71 2.16 0.50 5.11
C VAL A 71 2.72 -0.85 4.70
N MET A 72 2.04 -1.53 3.77
CA MET A 72 2.47 -2.83 3.23
C MET A 72 2.60 -2.72 1.71
N THR A 73 3.78 -3.02 1.20
CA THR A 73 4.03 -3.10 -0.24
C THR A 73 3.89 -4.55 -0.66
N SER A 74 2.72 -4.93 -1.15
CA SER A 74 2.39 -6.32 -1.47
C SER A 74 3.03 -6.84 -2.76
N SER A 75 3.62 -5.95 -3.56
CA SER A 75 4.22 -6.29 -4.86
C SER A 75 5.36 -5.33 -5.20
N GLY A 76 6.40 -5.87 -5.84
CA GLY A 76 7.52 -5.10 -6.40
C GLY A 76 7.27 -4.60 -7.83
N ASP A 77 6.11 -4.86 -8.40
CA ASP A 77 5.70 -4.31 -9.71
C ASP A 77 5.76 -2.77 -9.66
N PRO A 78 6.36 -2.10 -10.64
CA PRO A 78 6.45 -0.64 -10.66
C PRO A 78 5.10 0.08 -10.57
N SER A 79 4.01 -0.57 -11.00
CA SER A 79 2.65 -0.02 -10.96
C SER A 79 1.88 -0.37 -9.69
N ALA A 80 2.44 -1.23 -8.83
CA ALA A 80 1.78 -1.67 -7.60
C ALA A 80 1.54 -0.53 -6.62
N THR A 81 0.45 -0.66 -5.87
CA THR A 81 0.05 0.29 -4.83
C THR A 81 0.25 -0.31 -3.46
N ALA A 82 0.81 0.47 -2.53
CA ALA A 82 0.90 0.05 -1.13
C ALA A 82 -0.46 0.16 -0.45
N SER A 83 -0.81 -0.81 0.40
CA SER A 83 -1.95 -0.70 1.30
C SER A 83 -1.57 0.09 2.55
N MET A 84 -2.49 0.91 3.06
CA MET A 84 -2.28 1.70 4.27
C MET A 84 -3.42 1.50 5.24
N ARG A 85 -3.08 1.30 6.53
CA ARG A 85 -4.05 1.18 7.62
C ARG A 85 -3.57 1.97 8.84
N ILE A 86 -4.50 2.62 9.54
CA ILE A 86 -4.22 3.38 10.76
C ILE A 86 -4.90 2.68 11.93
N ARG A 87 -4.07 2.19 12.91
CA ARG A 87 -4.55 1.54 14.13
C ARG A 87 -5.42 0.30 13.88
N GLY A 88 -5.06 -0.50 12.87
CA GLY A 88 -5.67 -1.80 12.60
C GLY A 88 -6.90 -1.77 11.69
N ILE A 89 -7.56 -2.93 11.58
CA ILE A 89 -8.72 -3.16 10.72
C ILE A 89 -9.98 -2.77 11.49
N THR A 90 -10.80 -1.90 10.89
CA THR A 90 -11.99 -1.31 11.55
C THR A 90 -13.30 -1.91 11.08
N SER A 91 -13.32 -2.55 9.92
CA SER A 91 -14.48 -3.20 9.36
C SER A 91 -14.10 -4.46 8.59
N ILE A 92 -15.04 -5.37 8.38
CA ILE A 92 -14.85 -6.61 7.61
C ILE A 92 -15.30 -6.42 6.17
N ASN A 93 -16.43 -5.76 5.93
CA ASN A 93 -17.01 -5.59 4.60
C ASN A 93 -16.94 -4.15 4.07
N ALA A 94 -16.71 -3.15 4.94
CA ALA A 94 -16.44 -1.78 4.49
C ALA A 94 -14.94 -1.56 4.28
N ALA A 95 -14.59 -0.56 3.46
CA ALA A 95 -13.19 -0.21 3.20
C ALA A 95 -12.47 0.23 4.49
N THR A 96 -11.21 -0.14 4.61
CA THR A 96 -10.35 0.09 5.80
C THR A 96 -9.23 1.09 5.54
N GLU A 97 -9.12 1.62 4.32
CA GLU A 97 -8.15 2.64 3.94
C GLU A 97 -8.47 3.99 4.58
N PRO A 98 -7.45 4.81 4.90
CA PRO A 98 -7.65 6.17 5.38
C PRO A 98 -8.23 7.09 4.30
N LEU A 99 -8.84 8.18 4.72
CA LEU A 99 -9.26 9.27 3.85
C LEU A 99 -8.04 10.10 3.42
N TYR A 100 -7.98 10.52 2.15
CA TYR A 100 -6.91 11.35 1.61
C TYR A 100 -7.41 12.77 1.34
N ILE A 101 -6.67 13.75 1.85
CA ILE A 101 -6.93 15.18 1.63
C ILE A 101 -5.70 15.79 0.96
N LEU A 102 -5.89 16.41 -0.20
CA LEU A 102 -4.83 17.10 -0.94
C LEU A 102 -5.14 18.59 -1.02
N ASP A 103 -4.29 19.42 -0.39
CA ASP A 103 -4.44 20.88 -0.35
C ASP A 103 -5.85 21.36 0.08
N GLY A 104 -6.51 20.59 0.97
CA GLY A 104 -7.83 20.88 1.49
C GLY A 104 -9.01 20.29 0.70
N SER A 105 -8.75 19.53 -0.37
CA SER A 105 -9.77 18.80 -1.14
C SER A 105 -9.71 17.30 -0.89
N MET A 106 -10.84 16.63 -0.79
CA MET A 106 -10.91 15.17 -0.72
C MET A 106 -10.54 14.56 -2.06
N VAL A 107 -9.62 13.59 -2.04
CA VAL A 107 -9.16 12.89 -3.24
C VAL A 107 -9.25 11.37 -3.06
N SER A 108 -9.30 10.65 -4.17
CA SER A 108 -9.23 9.19 -4.18
C SER A 108 -7.81 8.70 -3.83
N GLN A 109 -7.71 7.46 -3.31
CA GLN A 109 -6.43 6.79 -3.12
C GLN A 109 -5.59 6.77 -4.40
N ASN A 110 -6.23 6.52 -5.53
CA ASN A 110 -5.57 6.53 -6.84
C ASN A 110 -4.90 7.87 -7.16
N THR A 111 -5.54 9.00 -6.82
CA THR A 111 -4.96 10.35 -7.00
C THR A 111 -3.77 10.54 -6.06
N TYR A 112 -3.90 10.15 -4.78
CA TYR A 112 -2.81 10.19 -3.81
C TYR A 112 -1.57 9.41 -4.31
N LEU A 113 -1.74 8.19 -4.80
CA LEU A 113 -0.65 7.34 -5.27
C LEU A 113 0.02 7.85 -6.55
N SER A 114 -0.63 8.75 -7.30
CA SER A 114 -0.07 9.36 -8.51
C SER A 114 0.74 10.63 -8.26
N LEU A 115 0.71 11.17 -7.05
CA LEU A 115 1.42 12.41 -6.72
C LEU A 115 2.92 12.23 -6.88
N ASN A 116 3.58 13.29 -7.34
CA ASN A 116 5.03 13.36 -7.34
C ASN A 116 5.53 13.67 -5.92
N PRO A 117 6.32 12.78 -5.28
CA PRO A 117 6.84 13.03 -3.94
C PRO A 117 7.62 14.35 -3.79
N ASN A 118 8.24 14.83 -4.88
CA ASN A 118 9.01 16.07 -4.86
C ASN A 118 8.15 17.34 -4.74
N ASP A 119 6.85 17.25 -5.03
CA ASP A 119 5.90 18.36 -4.89
C ASP A 119 5.33 18.51 -3.49
N ILE A 120 5.58 17.56 -2.59
CA ILE A 120 4.98 17.51 -1.26
C ILE A 120 5.81 18.33 -0.28
N GLU A 121 5.15 19.19 0.50
CA GLU A 121 5.72 19.95 1.62
C GLU A 121 5.68 19.13 2.91
N ASN A 122 4.51 18.57 3.25
CA ASN A 122 4.35 17.68 4.38
C ASN A 122 3.17 16.71 4.18
N VAL A 123 3.22 15.61 4.92
CA VAL A 123 2.13 14.66 5.10
C VAL A 123 1.80 14.59 6.58
N THR A 124 0.53 14.89 6.92
CA THR A 124 0.02 14.84 8.28
C THR A 124 -0.95 13.67 8.41
N VAL A 125 -0.73 12.82 9.42
CA VAL A 125 -1.57 11.66 9.72
C VAL A 125 -2.39 11.95 10.97
N LEU A 126 -3.73 11.98 10.82
CA LEU A 126 -4.71 12.19 11.87
C LEU A 126 -5.23 10.82 12.31
N LYS A 127 -5.07 10.47 13.60
CA LYS A 127 -5.26 9.09 14.06
C LYS A 127 -6.43 8.91 15.04
N ASP A 128 -6.87 9.99 15.72
CA ASP A 128 -7.93 9.94 16.72
C ASP A 128 -9.21 10.66 16.29
N ALA A 129 -10.30 10.42 17.00
CA ALA A 129 -11.60 11.01 16.67
C ALA A 129 -11.61 12.54 16.75
N SER A 130 -10.86 13.17 17.67
CA SER A 130 -10.87 14.62 17.81
C SER A 130 -10.23 15.33 16.62
N SER A 131 -9.20 14.74 16.02
CA SER A 131 -8.55 15.26 14.82
C SER A 131 -9.30 14.90 13.53
N THR A 132 -10.09 13.81 13.52
CA THR A 132 -10.75 13.29 12.32
C THR A 132 -12.24 13.58 12.23
N ALA A 133 -12.94 13.88 13.35
CA ALA A 133 -14.40 14.04 13.36
C ALA A 133 -14.92 15.15 12.44
N VAL A 134 -14.11 16.18 12.19
CA VAL A 134 -14.47 17.26 11.24
C VAL A 134 -14.59 16.75 9.79
N TYR A 135 -13.91 15.65 9.45
CA TYR A 135 -14.03 14.95 8.15
C TYR A 135 -15.16 13.92 8.13
N GLY A 136 -15.80 13.68 9.26
CA GLY A 136 -17.02 12.89 9.39
C GLY A 136 -16.88 11.43 9.08
N SER A 137 -17.85 10.93 8.35
CA SER A 137 -18.06 9.50 8.09
C SER A 137 -17.07 8.84 7.14
N LEU A 138 -16.25 9.60 6.46
CA LEU A 138 -15.16 9.06 5.63
C LEU A 138 -13.88 8.85 6.42
N ALA A 139 -13.78 9.43 7.62
CA ALA A 139 -12.56 9.51 8.41
C ALA A 139 -12.46 8.47 9.53
N ALA A 140 -13.34 7.49 9.58
CA ALA A 140 -13.34 6.40 10.58
C ALA A 140 -12.01 5.64 10.62
N ASN A 141 -11.34 5.51 9.48
CA ASN A 141 -10.07 4.83 9.33
C ASN A 141 -8.84 5.73 9.50
N GLY A 142 -9.07 6.99 9.94
CA GLY A 142 -8.04 8.04 9.99
C GLY A 142 -7.98 8.87 8.71
N VAL A 143 -7.16 9.92 8.72
CA VAL A 143 -7.02 10.85 7.60
C VAL A 143 -5.55 11.10 7.31
N ILE A 144 -5.18 11.10 6.04
CA ILE A 144 -3.87 11.51 5.55
C ILE A 144 -4.03 12.83 4.82
N VAL A 145 -3.53 13.91 5.41
CA VAL A 145 -3.56 15.27 4.84
C VAL A 145 -2.23 15.55 4.17
N ILE A 146 -2.27 15.81 2.87
CA ILE A 146 -1.11 16.15 2.06
C ILE A 146 -1.14 17.64 1.76
N THR A 147 -0.09 18.34 2.12
CA THR A 147 0.13 19.73 1.74
C THR A 147 1.26 19.79 0.74
N THR A 148 1.04 20.45 -0.38
CA THR A 148 2.05 20.59 -1.41
C THR A 148 2.83 21.88 -1.30
N LYS A 149 4.03 21.89 -1.88
CA LYS A 149 4.92 23.06 -1.93
C LYS A 149 4.21 24.23 -2.61
N LYS A 150 4.50 25.45 -2.15
CA LYS A 150 3.95 26.71 -2.69
C LYS A 150 5.08 27.74 -2.84
N GLY A 151 4.88 28.72 -3.67
CA GLY A 151 5.69 29.94 -3.66
C GLY A 151 5.39 30.79 -2.43
N LYS A 152 6.24 31.76 -2.14
CA LYS A 152 6.02 32.74 -1.07
C LYS A 152 5.91 34.14 -1.67
N TYR A 153 5.03 34.97 -1.14
CA TYR A 153 4.92 36.37 -1.53
C TYR A 153 6.28 37.09 -1.36
N GLY A 154 6.68 37.87 -2.36
CA GLY A 154 7.94 38.58 -2.37
C GLY A 154 9.20 37.70 -2.55
N GLN A 155 9.05 36.41 -2.85
CA GLN A 155 10.16 35.50 -3.11
C GLN A 155 10.62 35.66 -4.57
N ALA A 156 11.93 35.88 -4.77
CA ALA A 156 12.55 35.78 -6.10
C ALA A 156 12.32 34.39 -6.71
N PRO A 157 12.17 34.27 -8.03
CA PRO A 157 12.06 32.98 -8.68
C PRO A 157 13.22 32.04 -8.33
N GLU A 158 12.89 30.82 -7.99
CA GLU A 158 13.84 29.73 -7.69
C GLU A 158 13.49 28.56 -8.60
N VAL A 159 14.44 28.12 -9.40
CA VAL A 159 14.31 26.92 -10.26
C VAL A 159 15.04 25.77 -9.59
N SER A 160 14.39 24.61 -9.49
CA SER A 160 15.01 23.38 -9.01
C SER A 160 14.82 22.27 -10.04
N ILE A 161 15.92 21.60 -10.36
CA ILE A 161 15.95 20.44 -11.27
C ILE A 161 16.58 19.28 -10.51
N SER A 162 15.93 18.13 -10.51
CA SER A 162 16.51 16.89 -9.99
C SER A 162 16.40 15.78 -11.02
N ALA A 163 17.44 14.97 -11.11
CA ALA A 163 17.48 13.79 -11.97
C ALA A 163 18.11 12.63 -11.21
N SER A 164 17.53 11.44 -11.37
CA SER A 164 18.11 10.21 -10.84
C SER A 164 17.94 9.05 -11.80
N TYR A 165 18.93 8.18 -11.78
CA TYR A 165 18.93 6.90 -12.47
C TYR A 165 19.05 5.79 -11.43
N SER A 166 18.20 4.78 -11.52
CA SER A 166 18.18 3.66 -10.58
C SER A 166 18.18 2.34 -11.32
N MET A 167 18.70 1.31 -10.66
CA MET A 167 18.66 -0.07 -11.10
C MET A 167 17.99 -0.93 -10.02
N SER A 168 16.96 -1.66 -10.41
CA SER A 168 16.23 -2.59 -9.54
C SER A 168 16.60 -4.02 -9.89
N GLN A 169 16.68 -4.87 -8.86
CA GLN A 169 16.92 -6.30 -8.98
C GLN A 169 16.14 -7.06 -7.91
N LEU A 170 15.99 -8.36 -8.05
CA LEU A 170 15.35 -9.20 -7.04
C LEU A 170 16.00 -8.99 -5.66
N ALA A 171 15.20 -8.71 -4.62
CA ALA A 171 15.73 -8.37 -3.29
C ALA A 171 16.36 -9.58 -2.57
N GLY A 172 15.79 -10.77 -2.77
CA GLY A 172 16.27 -12.02 -2.19
C GLY A 172 15.36 -13.19 -2.54
N ASP A 173 15.91 -14.37 -2.40
CA ASP A 173 15.22 -15.65 -2.45
C ASP A 173 16.00 -16.64 -1.57
N LYS A 174 15.30 -17.34 -0.69
CA LYS A 174 15.89 -18.35 0.21
C LYS A 174 15.58 -19.77 -0.20
N THR A 175 14.70 -19.93 -1.18
CA THR A 175 14.31 -21.24 -1.67
C THR A 175 15.20 -21.63 -2.83
N GLU A 176 15.94 -22.70 -2.65
CA GLU A 176 16.72 -23.33 -3.70
C GLU A 176 15.92 -24.46 -4.33
N VAL A 177 15.84 -24.45 -5.66
CA VAL A 177 15.25 -25.53 -6.46
C VAL A 177 16.37 -26.34 -7.11
N MET A 178 16.07 -27.58 -7.49
CA MET A 178 17.04 -28.51 -8.04
C MET A 178 17.56 -28.05 -9.42
N ASP A 179 18.83 -28.27 -9.66
CA ASP A 179 19.38 -28.24 -11.02
C ASP A 179 19.00 -29.53 -11.81
N ALA A 180 19.38 -29.60 -13.10
CA ALA A 180 18.97 -30.69 -13.97
C ALA A 180 19.48 -32.09 -13.49
N ASN A 181 20.71 -32.17 -12.97
CA ASN A 181 21.26 -33.40 -12.44
C ASN A 181 20.59 -33.79 -11.13
N GLN A 182 20.41 -32.82 -10.20
CA GLN A 182 19.73 -33.06 -8.94
C GLN A 182 18.29 -33.50 -9.16
N TRP A 183 17.58 -32.87 -10.12
CA TRP A 183 16.19 -33.22 -10.43
C TRP A 183 16.12 -34.66 -11.01
N LEU A 184 17.01 -35.02 -11.91
CA LEU A 184 17.09 -36.41 -12.45
C LEU A 184 17.46 -37.42 -11.36
N ASP A 185 18.39 -37.10 -10.47
CA ASP A 185 18.70 -37.96 -9.32
C ASP A 185 17.50 -38.16 -8.41
N PHE A 186 16.76 -37.07 -8.14
CA PHE A 186 15.55 -37.11 -7.32
C PHE A 186 14.43 -37.93 -7.98
N GLN A 187 14.25 -37.81 -9.30
CA GLN A 187 13.31 -38.68 -10.04
C GLN A 187 13.56 -40.17 -9.79
N GLN A 188 14.82 -40.57 -9.72
CA GLN A 188 15.22 -41.96 -9.46
C GLN A 188 14.95 -42.38 -8.01
N VAL A 189 15.02 -41.42 -7.06
CA VAL A 189 14.62 -41.64 -5.65
C VAL A 189 13.11 -41.88 -5.54
N VAL A 190 12.31 -41.06 -6.23
CA VAL A 190 10.84 -41.16 -6.23
C VAL A 190 10.37 -42.40 -6.98
N ASN A 191 11.04 -42.77 -8.09
CA ASN A 191 10.71 -43.92 -8.92
C ASN A 191 11.97 -44.76 -9.21
N PRO A 192 12.31 -45.74 -8.34
CA PRO A 192 13.50 -46.58 -8.50
C PRO A 192 13.57 -47.36 -9.80
N SER A 193 12.43 -47.61 -10.49
CA SER A 193 12.41 -48.32 -11.77
C SER A 193 13.14 -47.56 -12.89
N LEU A 194 13.33 -46.26 -12.75
CA LEU A 194 14.11 -45.47 -13.69
C LEU A 194 15.59 -45.85 -13.75
N ALA A 195 16.13 -46.53 -12.72
CA ALA A 195 17.51 -46.99 -12.69
C ALA A 195 17.85 -47.98 -13.81
N THR A 196 16.86 -48.65 -14.39
CA THR A 196 17.00 -49.62 -15.51
C THR A 196 16.36 -49.13 -16.81
N ASN A 197 15.79 -47.93 -16.82
CA ASN A 197 15.14 -47.37 -18.01
C ASN A 197 16.17 -46.73 -18.95
N ALA A 198 16.37 -47.34 -20.14
CA ALA A 198 17.40 -46.91 -21.08
C ALA A 198 17.23 -45.44 -21.53
N GLY A 199 15.99 -45.00 -21.81
CA GLY A 199 15.70 -43.62 -22.23
C GLY A 199 16.01 -42.62 -21.12
N TYR A 200 15.66 -42.94 -19.86
CA TYR A 200 16.00 -42.11 -18.71
C TYR A 200 17.51 -42.02 -18.50
N LEU A 201 18.23 -43.17 -18.63
CA LEU A 201 19.70 -43.20 -18.47
C LEU A 201 20.39 -42.39 -19.58
N ALA A 202 19.92 -42.46 -20.82
CA ALA A 202 20.40 -41.62 -21.92
C ALA A 202 20.19 -40.13 -21.64
N LYS A 203 18.98 -39.74 -21.17
CA LYS A 203 18.68 -38.41 -20.76
C LYS A 203 19.62 -37.94 -19.62
N LYS A 204 19.81 -38.77 -18.59
CA LYS A 204 20.70 -38.46 -17.47
C LYS A 204 22.14 -38.24 -17.92
N ASN A 205 22.65 -39.16 -18.81
CA ASN A 205 23.98 -39.04 -19.39
C ASN A 205 24.15 -37.74 -20.21
N PHE A 206 23.10 -37.33 -20.97
CA PHE A 206 23.14 -36.12 -21.74
C PHE A 206 23.33 -34.87 -20.82
N TYR A 207 22.51 -34.72 -19.78
CA TYR A 207 22.60 -33.55 -18.89
C TYR A 207 23.89 -33.55 -18.07
N GLN A 208 24.38 -34.72 -17.65
CA GLN A 208 25.66 -34.84 -16.96
C GLN A 208 26.86 -34.48 -17.86
N LYS A 209 26.86 -34.88 -19.14
CA LYS A 209 27.93 -34.54 -20.08
C LYS A 209 27.90 -33.11 -20.54
N THR A 210 26.73 -32.57 -20.83
CA THR A 210 26.58 -31.24 -21.42
C THR A 210 26.57 -30.12 -20.37
N GLY A 211 26.24 -30.47 -19.13
CA GLY A 211 26.02 -29.47 -18.06
C GLY A 211 24.82 -28.55 -18.30
N VAL A 212 23.94 -28.90 -19.25
CA VAL A 212 22.73 -28.11 -19.52
C VAL A 212 21.82 -28.12 -18.30
N SER A 213 21.53 -26.94 -17.76
CA SER A 213 20.59 -26.76 -16.66
C SER A 213 20.11 -25.33 -16.66
N THR A 214 18.80 -25.14 -16.77
CA THR A 214 18.20 -23.80 -16.76
C THR A 214 17.84 -23.38 -15.35
N ASN A 215 18.44 -22.30 -14.89
CA ASN A 215 17.98 -21.59 -13.70
C ASN A 215 16.89 -20.59 -14.11
N TRP A 216 15.62 -21.00 -14.01
CA TRP A 216 14.48 -20.19 -14.44
C TRP A 216 14.31 -18.91 -13.63
N ARG A 217 14.70 -18.89 -12.35
CA ARG A 217 14.72 -17.68 -11.56
C ARG A 217 15.68 -16.62 -12.15
N ASP A 218 16.91 -17.04 -12.48
CA ASP A 218 17.91 -16.14 -13.04
C ASP A 218 17.54 -15.73 -14.48
N TYR A 219 16.86 -16.61 -15.21
CA TYR A 219 16.33 -16.30 -16.52
C TYR A 219 15.24 -15.21 -16.48
N PHE A 220 14.24 -15.33 -15.59
CA PHE A 220 13.15 -14.37 -15.49
C PHE A 220 13.51 -13.08 -14.74
N PHE A 221 14.43 -13.13 -13.76
CA PHE A 221 14.73 -12.03 -12.84
C PHE A 221 16.21 -11.65 -12.78
N GLY A 222 17.07 -12.26 -13.60
CA GLY A 222 18.52 -12.03 -13.54
C GLY A 222 18.94 -10.67 -14.10
N SER A 223 18.09 -10.00 -14.86
CA SER A 223 18.37 -8.68 -15.42
C SER A 223 18.10 -7.56 -14.43
N SER A 224 18.85 -6.45 -14.52
CA SER A 224 18.59 -5.23 -13.77
C SER A 224 17.57 -4.37 -14.50
N ALA A 225 16.54 -3.91 -13.79
CA ALA A 225 15.48 -3.08 -14.34
C ALA A 225 15.79 -1.58 -14.11
N PRO A 226 15.91 -0.76 -15.16
CA PRO A 226 16.23 0.66 -15.03
C PRO A 226 15.02 1.49 -14.60
N THR A 227 15.29 2.55 -13.83
CA THR A 227 14.32 3.59 -13.50
C THR A 227 14.94 4.95 -13.74
N VAL A 228 14.24 5.83 -14.45
CA VAL A 228 14.58 7.23 -14.67
C VAL A 228 13.55 8.11 -13.98
N ASN A 229 14.02 9.09 -13.20
CA ASN A 229 13.17 10.07 -12.53
C ASN A 229 13.76 11.46 -12.72
N ILE A 230 13.01 12.34 -13.39
CA ILE A 230 13.41 13.73 -13.67
C ILE A 230 12.32 14.65 -13.19
N ASN A 231 12.70 15.67 -12.42
CA ASN A 231 11.76 16.65 -11.90
C ASN A 231 12.33 18.06 -12.12
N ALA A 232 11.47 18.96 -12.55
CA ALA A 232 11.79 20.37 -12.70
C ALA A 232 10.68 21.20 -12.04
N SER A 233 11.03 22.22 -11.29
CA SER A 233 10.07 23.13 -10.69
C SER A 233 10.57 24.56 -10.67
N VAL A 234 9.63 25.49 -10.76
CA VAL A 234 9.87 26.91 -10.54
C VAL A 234 8.88 27.41 -9.50
N ARG A 235 9.37 28.11 -8.49
CA ARG A 235 8.55 28.73 -7.44
C ARG A 235 9.01 30.15 -7.18
N GLY A 236 8.06 31.00 -6.85
CA GLY A 236 8.37 32.38 -6.57
C GLY A 236 7.12 33.17 -6.21
N GLY A 237 7.24 34.48 -6.13
CA GLY A 237 6.10 35.35 -5.93
C GLY A 237 6.44 36.84 -5.94
N THR A 238 5.43 37.64 -6.29
CA THR A 238 5.42 39.09 -6.16
C THR A 238 4.80 39.48 -4.81
N SER A 239 4.60 40.76 -4.55
CA SER A 239 3.82 41.22 -3.39
C SER A 239 2.37 40.73 -3.38
N ASN A 240 1.80 40.44 -4.56
CA ASN A 240 0.39 40.15 -4.74
C ASN A 240 0.09 38.75 -5.30
N ALA A 241 1.09 38.01 -5.72
CA ALA A 241 0.90 36.65 -6.22
C ALA A 241 2.05 35.75 -5.77
N ASN A 242 1.74 34.48 -5.50
CA ASN A 242 2.75 33.45 -5.37
C ASN A 242 2.40 32.27 -6.27
N TYR A 243 3.41 31.55 -6.71
CA TYR A 243 3.24 30.45 -7.63
C TYR A 243 4.28 29.34 -7.43
N LEU A 244 3.89 28.12 -7.75
CA LEU A 244 4.75 26.96 -8.01
C LEU A 244 4.22 26.28 -9.25
N ILE A 245 5.12 25.98 -10.20
CA ILE A 245 4.86 25.13 -11.35
C ILE A 245 5.91 24.04 -11.36
N SER A 246 5.51 22.77 -11.47
CA SER A 246 6.42 21.63 -11.55
C SER A 246 6.02 20.66 -12.66
N TYR A 247 7.02 19.96 -13.16
CA TYR A 247 6.90 18.84 -14.09
C TYR A 247 7.71 17.68 -13.54
N GLY A 248 7.15 16.47 -13.63
CA GLY A 248 7.81 15.23 -13.24
C GLY A 248 7.67 14.17 -14.32
N HIS A 249 8.80 13.57 -14.70
CA HIS A 249 8.88 12.39 -15.57
C HIS A 249 9.42 11.23 -14.76
N TYR A 250 8.68 10.12 -14.69
CA TYR A 250 9.07 8.88 -14.04
C TYR A 250 8.84 7.71 -14.99
N LYS A 251 9.91 6.95 -15.29
CA LYS A 251 9.84 5.72 -16.06
C LYS A 251 10.57 4.63 -15.29
N ALA A 252 9.89 3.53 -14.99
CA ALA A 252 10.46 2.36 -14.35
C ALA A 252 10.10 1.11 -15.16
N ASP A 253 11.10 0.32 -15.49
CA ASP A 253 10.91 -1.02 -16.02
C ASP A 253 10.90 -2.00 -14.84
N GLY A 254 10.11 -3.06 -14.90
CA GLY A 254 10.05 -4.12 -13.89
C GLY A 254 11.17 -5.12 -14.05
N ILE A 255 11.43 -5.93 -13.01
CA ILE A 255 12.37 -7.06 -13.10
C ILE A 255 11.85 -8.19 -13.99
N MET A 256 10.58 -8.13 -14.41
CA MET A 256 10.02 -8.92 -15.48
C MET A 256 9.82 -8.03 -16.71
N ASP A 257 10.21 -8.53 -17.88
CA ASP A 257 10.30 -7.76 -19.14
C ASP A 257 8.97 -7.16 -19.60
N ASP A 258 7.85 -7.76 -19.22
CA ASP A 258 6.50 -7.35 -19.61
C ASP A 258 5.83 -6.39 -18.61
N SER A 259 6.53 -5.97 -17.55
CA SER A 259 6.03 -4.98 -16.60
C SER A 259 6.78 -3.65 -16.70
N SER A 260 6.05 -2.55 -16.77
CA SER A 260 6.64 -1.21 -16.75
C SER A 260 5.64 -0.15 -16.35
N LEU A 261 6.15 0.96 -15.81
CA LEU A 261 5.38 2.16 -15.44
C LEU A 261 6.01 3.40 -16.06
N ARG A 262 5.22 4.19 -16.77
CA ARG A 262 5.57 5.56 -17.17
C ARG A 262 4.55 6.53 -16.60
N ARG A 263 5.02 7.59 -15.95
CA ARG A 263 4.16 8.63 -15.36
C ARG A 263 4.72 10.02 -15.69
N GLU A 264 3.84 10.86 -16.21
CA GLU A 264 4.07 12.29 -16.42
C GLU A 264 3.18 13.07 -15.46
N THR A 265 3.73 14.03 -14.73
CA THR A 265 2.98 14.87 -13.80
C THR A 265 3.24 16.34 -14.06
N VAL A 266 2.18 17.14 -13.99
CA VAL A 266 2.28 18.61 -14.01
C VAL A 266 1.50 19.14 -12.81
N ARG A 267 2.11 20.02 -12.04
CA ARG A 267 1.46 20.73 -10.95
C ARG A 267 1.56 22.24 -11.14
N ALA A 268 0.47 22.93 -10.81
CA ALA A 268 0.44 24.37 -10.76
C ALA A 268 -0.32 24.83 -9.51
N ASN A 269 0.37 25.49 -8.58
CA ASN A 269 -0.22 26.12 -7.41
C ASN A 269 -0.06 27.62 -7.54
N VAL A 270 -1.17 28.34 -7.58
CA VAL A 270 -1.19 29.81 -7.72
C VAL A 270 -2.12 30.42 -6.69
N GLU A 271 -1.66 31.44 -5.99
CA GLU A 271 -2.48 32.24 -5.10
C GLU A 271 -2.28 33.72 -5.39
N ILE A 272 -3.38 34.46 -5.56
CA ILE A 272 -3.40 35.89 -5.90
C ILE A 272 -4.09 36.63 -4.76
N LYS A 273 -3.42 37.60 -4.18
CA LYS A 273 -3.96 38.58 -3.26
C LYS A 273 -4.53 39.74 -4.08
N VAL A 274 -5.85 39.76 -4.30
CA VAL A 274 -6.54 40.80 -5.05
C VAL A 274 -6.48 42.10 -4.27
N ASN A 275 -6.73 42.00 -2.96
CA ASN A 275 -6.58 43.07 -1.98
C ASN A 275 -6.39 42.48 -0.58
N ASP A 276 -6.43 43.31 0.48
CA ASP A 276 -6.14 42.85 1.86
C ASP A 276 -7.20 41.87 2.42
N TRP A 277 -8.42 41.88 1.89
CA TRP A 277 -9.50 41.01 2.35
C TRP A 277 -9.91 39.92 1.37
N LEU A 278 -9.38 39.92 0.12
CA LEU A 278 -9.76 38.95 -0.92
C LEU A 278 -8.51 38.27 -1.49
N LYS A 279 -8.49 36.93 -1.43
CA LYS A 279 -7.53 36.09 -2.11
C LYS A 279 -8.23 35.02 -2.93
N LEU A 280 -7.67 34.75 -4.11
CA LEU A 280 -8.10 33.70 -5.03
C LEU A 280 -6.96 32.70 -5.18
N GLY A 281 -7.25 31.43 -5.31
CA GLY A 281 -6.22 30.44 -5.53
C GLY A 281 -6.71 29.22 -6.29
N SER A 282 -5.74 28.55 -6.92
CA SER A 282 -5.92 27.30 -7.65
C SER A 282 -4.75 26.37 -7.34
N ASN A 283 -5.05 25.11 -7.08
CA ASN A 283 -4.09 24.02 -6.96
C ASN A 283 -4.47 22.93 -7.96
N THR A 284 -3.72 22.85 -9.05
CA THR A 284 -3.95 21.92 -10.15
C THR A 284 -2.91 20.80 -10.11
N ASN A 285 -3.32 19.55 -10.27
CA ASN A 285 -2.47 18.41 -10.48
C ASN A 285 -2.99 17.58 -11.64
N LEU A 286 -2.16 17.40 -12.67
CA LEU A 286 -2.43 16.57 -13.83
C LEU A 286 -1.43 15.40 -13.82
N ALA A 287 -1.92 14.19 -14.04
CA ALA A 287 -1.05 13.03 -14.18
C ALA A 287 -1.53 12.13 -15.32
N TYR A 288 -0.60 11.79 -16.19
CA TYR A 288 -0.77 10.70 -17.17
C TYR A 288 0.09 9.52 -16.77
N THR A 289 -0.50 8.33 -16.72
CA THR A 289 0.20 7.10 -16.37
C THR A 289 -0.08 6.04 -17.42
N LYS A 290 0.97 5.37 -17.91
CA LYS A 290 0.85 4.20 -18.76
C LYS A 290 1.58 3.03 -18.10
N ASN A 291 0.90 1.90 -17.96
CA ASN A 291 1.46 0.66 -17.41
C ASN A 291 1.35 -0.44 -18.44
N ASN A 292 2.43 -1.17 -18.65
CA ASN A 292 2.36 -2.52 -19.18
C ASN A 292 2.24 -3.47 -17.98
N THR A 293 1.37 -4.45 -18.08
CA THR A 293 1.13 -5.44 -17.03
C THR A 293 1.36 -6.83 -17.57
N THR A 294 1.85 -7.72 -16.73
CA THR A 294 2.03 -9.12 -17.10
C THR A 294 0.71 -9.73 -17.55
N ALA A 295 0.74 -10.51 -18.62
CA ALA A 295 -0.46 -11.09 -19.23
C ALA A 295 -1.23 -12.03 -18.26
N PHE A 296 -0.53 -12.69 -17.35
CA PHE A 296 -1.08 -13.71 -16.43
C PHE A 296 -1.08 -13.25 -14.96
N GLY A 297 -0.97 -11.95 -14.74
CA GLY A 297 -1.03 -11.34 -13.42
C GLY A 297 0.27 -11.46 -12.61
N SER A 298 0.25 -10.87 -11.45
CA SER A 298 1.38 -10.79 -10.51
C SER A 298 1.18 -11.67 -9.27
N GLN A 299 0.24 -12.62 -9.31
CA GLN A 299 -0.08 -13.53 -8.22
C GLN A 299 -0.84 -14.75 -8.75
N GLY A 300 -0.63 -15.93 -8.15
CA GLY A 300 -1.38 -17.15 -8.42
C GLY A 300 -0.53 -18.36 -8.81
N THR A 301 -1.19 -19.51 -8.92
CA THR A 301 -0.60 -20.83 -9.19
C THR A 301 -0.53 -21.20 -10.67
N SER A 302 -0.74 -20.26 -11.57
CA SER A 302 -0.62 -20.52 -13.01
C SER A 302 0.83 -20.67 -13.42
N LEU A 303 1.17 -21.71 -14.16
CA LEU A 303 2.51 -21.88 -14.76
C LEU A 303 2.81 -20.81 -15.85
N TYR A 304 1.84 -20.05 -16.25
CA TYR A 304 2.03 -18.87 -17.13
C TYR A 304 2.43 -17.62 -16.34
N ASN A 305 2.25 -17.61 -15.01
CA ASN A 305 2.81 -16.59 -14.13
C ASN A 305 4.31 -16.86 -13.97
N LYS A 306 5.15 -15.99 -14.53
CA LYS A 306 6.62 -16.12 -14.53
C LYS A 306 7.21 -16.26 -13.12
N ILE A 307 6.56 -15.71 -12.09
CA ILE A 307 7.05 -15.78 -10.70
C ILE A 307 6.85 -17.20 -10.16
N PHE A 308 5.69 -17.79 -10.39
CA PHE A 308 5.41 -19.18 -10.03
C PHE A 308 6.21 -20.14 -10.90
N ALA A 309 6.26 -19.90 -12.22
CA ALA A 309 7.03 -20.68 -13.19
C ALA A 309 8.53 -20.72 -12.86
N ALA A 310 9.11 -19.66 -12.32
CA ALA A 310 10.51 -19.58 -11.93
C ALA A 310 10.97 -20.68 -10.97
N ARG A 311 10.04 -21.24 -10.20
CA ARG A 311 10.29 -22.35 -9.27
C ARG A 311 9.76 -23.70 -9.75
N MET A 312 8.76 -23.67 -10.65
CA MET A 312 8.06 -24.88 -11.07
C MET A 312 8.63 -25.48 -12.35
N TYR A 313 9.17 -24.68 -13.24
CA TYR A 313 9.68 -25.18 -14.52
C TYR A 313 10.89 -26.09 -14.31
N LEU A 314 10.92 -27.14 -15.14
CA LEU A 314 11.98 -28.13 -15.04
C LEU A 314 13.33 -27.54 -15.46
N PRO A 315 14.39 -27.84 -14.70
CA PRO A 315 15.74 -27.37 -15.04
C PRO A 315 16.31 -28.04 -16.29
N THR A 316 15.70 -29.15 -16.75
CA THR A 316 16.01 -29.82 -18.01
C THR A 316 15.39 -29.14 -19.24
N GLN A 317 14.46 -28.19 -19.06
CA GLN A 317 13.92 -27.39 -20.13
C GLN A 317 14.84 -26.21 -20.44
N SER A 318 14.81 -25.76 -21.68
CA SER A 318 15.54 -24.59 -22.14
C SER A 318 14.56 -23.52 -22.64
N PRO A 319 14.77 -22.23 -22.37
CA PRO A 319 13.96 -21.16 -22.96
C PRO A 319 14.09 -21.04 -24.47
N TYR A 320 15.16 -21.60 -25.04
CA TYR A 320 15.43 -21.62 -26.49
C TYR A 320 15.57 -23.05 -26.99
N GLU A 321 15.24 -23.28 -28.28
CA GLU A 321 15.44 -24.56 -28.93
C GLU A 321 16.91 -24.99 -28.82
N MET A 322 17.14 -26.26 -28.44
CA MET A 322 18.45 -26.88 -28.49
C MET A 322 18.69 -27.48 -29.88
N LEU A 323 19.86 -27.19 -30.46
CA LEU A 323 20.22 -27.62 -31.81
C LEU A 323 21.02 -28.95 -31.80
N ASP A 324 20.75 -29.84 -32.75
CA ASP A 324 21.46 -31.06 -33.00
C ASP A 324 21.62 -31.93 -31.73
N VAL A 325 20.53 -32.12 -30.99
CA VAL A 325 20.55 -32.90 -29.74
C VAL A 325 20.67 -34.38 -30.03
N ASP A 326 21.71 -35.00 -29.48
CA ASP A 326 21.92 -36.48 -29.47
C ASP A 326 21.97 -36.94 -28.00
N MET A 327 20.84 -37.44 -27.50
CA MET A 327 20.71 -37.89 -26.10
C MET A 327 21.58 -39.09 -25.79
N GLU A 328 21.85 -40.02 -26.76
CA GLU A 328 22.66 -41.23 -26.56
C GLU A 328 24.13 -40.87 -26.45
N LYS A 329 24.64 -40.03 -27.35
CA LYS A 329 26.02 -39.55 -27.30
C LYS A 329 26.25 -38.50 -26.22
N GLY A 330 25.21 -37.84 -25.77
CA GLY A 330 25.27 -36.75 -24.79
C GLY A 330 25.92 -35.52 -25.41
N THR A 331 25.44 -35.09 -26.59
CA THR A 331 25.96 -33.91 -27.31
C THR A 331 24.84 -33.04 -27.84
N PHE A 332 25.10 -31.74 -27.99
CA PHE A 332 24.27 -30.77 -28.70
C PHE A 332 25.15 -29.62 -29.26
N SER A 333 24.70 -28.98 -30.32
CA SER A 333 25.47 -27.92 -31.00
C SER A 333 25.34 -26.53 -30.38
N GLY A 334 24.43 -26.37 -29.41
CA GLY A 334 24.14 -25.08 -28.77
C GLY A 334 22.66 -24.70 -28.81
N TYR A 335 22.36 -23.44 -28.42
CA TYR A 335 21.01 -22.95 -28.41
C TYR A 335 20.69 -22.17 -29.68
N GLY A 336 19.51 -22.41 -30.25
CA GLY A 336 18.93 -21.62 -31.33
C GLY A 336 18.50 -20.21 -30.86
N LYS A 337 17.99 -19.46 -31.81
CA LYS A 337 17.42 -18.12 -31.52
C LYS A 337 15.90 -18.14 -31.30
N LYS A 338 15.25 -19.22 -31.63
CA LYS A 338 13.79 -19.36 -31.44
C LYS A 338 13.49 -19.75 -30.02
N LEU A 339 12.45 -19.13 -29.45
CA LEU A 339 11.88 -19.55 -28.18
C LEU A 339 11.35 -20.99 -28.29
N HIS A 340 11.57 -21.75 -27.24
CA HIS A 340 10.95 -23.06 -27.06
C HIS A 340 9.50 -22.83 -26.63
N LYS A 341 8.57 -22.97 -27.57
CA LYS A 341 7.16 -22.56 -27.41
C LYS A 341 6.32 -23.48 -26.54
N TYR A 342 6.64 -24.78 -26.51
CA TYR A 342 5.83 -25.79 -25.82
C TYR A 342 6.70 -26.86 -25.20
N ASP A 343 6.38 -27.24 -24.00
CA ASP A 343 7.03 -28.34 -23.30
C ASP A 343 6.13 -29.57 -23.22
N ASP A 344 6.52 -30.62 -23.90
CA ASP A 344 5.79 -31.87 -23.94
C ASP A 344 5.69 -32.59 -22.59
N MET A 345 6.65 -32.36 -21.67
CA MET A 345 6.65 -33.00 -20.34
C MET A 345 5.64 -32.36 -19.39
N THR A 346 5.57 -31.05 -19.38
CA THR A 346 4.62 -30.29 -18.52
C THR A 346 3.30 -30.03 -19.19
N GLY A 347 3.22 -30.15 -20.53
CA GLY A 347 2.05 -29.80 -21.29
C GLY A 347 1.77 -28.30 -21.33
N VAL A 348 2.78 -27.46 -21.11
CA VAL A 348 2.64 -26.02 -20.90
C VAL A 348 3.38 -25.24 -21.98
N TYR A 349 2.78 -24.15 -22.44
CA TYR A 349 3.42 -23.21 -23.36
C TYR A 349 4.34 -22.25 -22.62
N SER A 350 5.40 -21.80 -23.32
CA SER A 350 6.33 -20.79 -22.76
C SER A 350 5.59 -19.52 -22.34
N PRO A 351 5.79 -19.03 -21.09
CA PRO A 351 5.16 -17.80 -20.63
C PRO A 351 5.65 -16.57 -21.40
N GLU A 352 6.90 -16.55 -21.92
CA GLU A 352 7.37 -15.48 -22.80
C GLU A 352 6.58 -15.44 -24.10
N TRP A 353 6.47 -16.57 -24.79
CA TRP A 353 5.73 -16.65 -26.02
C TRP A 353 4.27 -16.25 -25.84
N LEU A 354 3.64 -16.69 -24.75
CA LEU A 354 2.27 -16.30 -24.43
C LEU A 354 2.16 -14.82 -24.07
N SER A 355 3.14 -14.24 -23.41
CA SER A 355 3.17 -12.80 -23.11
C SER A 355 3.29 -11.97 -24.40
N GLU A 356 4.11 -12.43 -25.37
CA GLU A 356 4.19 -11.79 -26.68
C GLU A 356 2.87 -11.85 -27.44
N LEU A 357 2.15 -12.98 -27.31
CA LEU A 357 0.83 -13.18 -27.97
C LEU A 357 -0.29 -12.39 -27.28
N GLN A 358 -0.14 -11.97 -26.03
CA GLN A 358 -1.19 -11.34 -25.24
C GLN A 358 -0.77 -9.99 -24.65
N PRO A 359 -0.35 -9.01 -25.49
CA PRO A 359 0.05 -7.71 -25.00
C PRO A 359 -1.11 -7.01 -24.29
N SER A 360 -0.87 -6.62 -23.03
CA SER A 360 -1.83 -5.92 -22.19
C SER A 360 -1.19 -4.64 -21.63
N TYR A 361 -1.92 -3.54 -21.76
CA TYR A 361 -1.51 -2.29 -21.14
C TYR A 361 -2.74 -1.50 -20.67
N ASN A 362 -2.50 -0.62 -19.72
CA ASN A 362 -3.50 0.35 -19.33
C ASN A 362 -2.92 1.76 -19.33
N ASP A 363 -3.75 2.73 -19.61
CA ASP A 363 -3.44 4.13 -19.45
C ASP A 363 -4.45 4.82 -18.53
N ARG A 364 -4.01 5.91 -17.92
CA ARG A 364 -4.80 6.63 -16.94
C ARG A 364 -4.48 8.11 -16.97
N ILE A 365 -5.52 8.92 -17.09
CA ILE A 365 -5.45 10.37 -16.95
C ILE A 365 -6.12 10.74 -15.63
N ARG A 366 -5.40 11.51 -14.79
CA ARG A 366 -5.93 12.06 -13.55
C ARG A 366 -5.86 13.56 -13.57
N ILE A 367 -6.95 14.18 -13.14
CA ILE A 367 -7.05 15.62 -13.00
C ILE A 367 -7.56 15.88 -11.58
N ASN A 368 -6.75 16.55 -10.79
CA ASN A 368 -7.19 17.07 -9.51
C ASN A 368 -7.05 18.59 -9.52
N GLU A 369 -8.14 19.28 -9.24
CA GLU A 369 -8.23 20.75 -9.23
C GLU A 369 -8.90 21.18 -7.93
N ASN A 370 -8.34 22.20 -7.28
CA ASN A 370 -8.95 22.84 -6.13
C ASN A 370 -8.89 24.37 -6.29
N VAL A 371 -9.98 24.96 -6.73
CA VAL A 371 -10.13 26.41 -6.82
C VAL A 371 -10.77 26.92 -5.53
N PHE A 372 -10.25 28.03 -5.00
CA PHE A 372 -10.78 28.59 -3.77
C PHE A 372 -10.76 30.11 -3.73
N VAL A 373 -11.68 30.64 -2.94
CA VAL A 373 -11.81 32.07 -2.60
C VAL A 373 -11.69 32.19 -1.08
N ASN A 374 -10.81 33.05 -0.61
CA ASN A 374 -10.70 33.41 0.80
C ASN A 374 -11.10 34.88 0.98
N LEU A 375 -12.05 35.14 1.88
CA LEU A 375 -12.52 36.45 2.27
C LEU A 375 -12.16 36.70 3.72
N SER A 376 -11.43 37.77 4.01
CA SER A 376 -11.08 38.22 5.36
C SER A 376 -11.58 39.63 5.60
N PRO A 377 -12.92 39.84 5.70
CA PRO A 377 -13.52 41.18 5.71
C PRO A 377 -13.21 41.96 6.99
N ILE A 378 -13.01 41.27 8.12
CA ILE A 378 -12.62 41.84 9.41
C ILE A 378 -11.52 41.03 10.03
N LYS A 379 -10.74 41.61 10.93
CA LYS A 379 -9.66 40.96 11.61
C LYS A 379 -10.15 39.71 12.38
N GLY A 380 -9.53 38.57 12.14
CA GLY A 380 -9.88 37.33 12.78
C GLY A 380 -10.90 36.48 12.05
N LEU A 381 -11.74 37.04 11.14
CA LEU A 381 -12.70 36.29 10.34
C LEU A 381 -12.10 35.91 8.99
N ASN A 382 -12.16 34.60 8.68
CA ASN A 382 -11.79 34.07 7.40
C ASN A 382 -12.93 33.19 6.86
N ILE A 383 -13.51 33.57 5.73
CA ILE A 383 -14.54 32.84 5.02
C ILE A 383 -13.87 32.22 3.77
N ARG A 384 -13.94 30.93 3.64
CA ARG A 384 -13.39 30.22 2.50
C ARG A 384 -14.49 29.42 1.79
N SER A 385 -14.57 29.58 0.48
CA SER A 385 -15.32 28.69 -0.41
C SER A 385 -14.35 28.00 -1.36
N SER A 386 -14.45 26.69 -1.51
CA SER A 386 -13.62 25.92 -2.42
C SER A 386 -14.42 24.91 -3.22
N LEU A 387 -14.03 24.74 -4.49
CA LEU A 387 -14.50 23.71 -5.39
C LEU A 387 -13.35 22.77 -5.71
N GLY A 388 -13.46 21.54 -5.23
CA GLY A 388 -12.55 20.45 -5.57
C GLY A 388 -13.11 19.56 -6.69
N LEU A 389 -12.29 19.21 -7.64
CA LEU A 389 -12.56 18.22 -8.69
C LEU A 389 -11.49 17.12 -8.63
N ASP A 390 -11.91 15.85 -8.55
CA ASP A 390 -11.05 14.68 -8.69
C ASP A 390 -11.60 13.80 -9.82
N CYS A 391 -10.88 13.74 -10.94
CA CYS A 391 -11.24 12.97 -12.13
C CYS A 391 -10.18 11.90 -12.39
N ASN A 392 -10.63 10.69 -12.68
CA ASN A 392 -9.77 9.58 -13.06
C ASN A 392 -10.40 8.85 -14.26
N ASP A 393 -9.77 8.97 -15.43
CA ASP A 393 -10.13 8.27 -16.67
C ASP A 393 -9.15 7.10 -16.82
N TYR A 394 -9.63 5.88 -16.67
CA TYR A 394 -8.84 4.65 -16.72
C TYR A 394 -9.27 3.82 -17.91
N ARG A 395 -8.31 3.41 -18.75
CA ARG A 395 -8.53 2.61 -19.94
C ARG A 395 -7.64 1.39 -19.92
N THR A 396 -8.20 0.24 -20.30
CA THR A 396 -7.45 -0.99 -20.48
C THR A 396 -7.53 -1.45 -21.91
N PHE A 397 -6.41 -2.00 -22.38
CA PHE A 397 -6.28 -2.58 -23.71
C PHE A 397 -5.67 -3.97 -23.54
N TYR A 398 -6.43 -4.97 -23.96
CA TYR A 398 -5.96 -6.34 -24.05
C TYR A 398 -6.06 -6.77 -25.50
N LYS A 399 -5.02 -7.41 -25.98
CA LYS A 399 -4.96 -7.99 -27.33
C LYS A 399 -4.50 -9.44 -27.21
N GLN A 400 -5.02 -10.28 -28.05
CA GLN A 400 -4.54 -11.63 -28.26
C GLN A 400 -4.26 -11.78 -29.74
N LEU A 401 -3.02 -12.14 -30.07
CA LEU A 401 -2.60 -12.37 -31.46
C LEU A 401 -3.10 -13.74 -31.93
N SER A 402 -3.45 -13.84 -33.22
CA SER A 402 -3.71 -15.15 -33.83
C SER A 402 -2.40 -15.92 -34.00
N THR A 403 -2.45 -17.21 -33.73
CA THR A 403 -1.36 -18.17 -34.00
C THR A 403 -1.64 -19.01 -35.24
N GLN A 404 -2.59 -18.58 -36.10
CA GLN A 404 -2.87 -19.26 -37.33
C GLN A 404 -1.63 -19.27 -38.23
N GLY A 405 -1.19 -20.48 -38.63
CA GLY A 405 0.03 -20.66 -39.41
C GLY A 405 1.33 -20.82 -38.61
N GLU A 406 1.23 -20.80 -37.29
CA GLU A 406 2.34 -21.14 -36.38
C GLU A 406 2.38 -22.64 -36.11
N ASP A 407 3.51 -23.16 -35.64
CA ASP A 407 3.71 -24.56 -35.26
C ASP A 407 2.67 -25.04 -34.23
N TYR A 408 2.28 -24.14 -33.32
CA TYR A 408 1.26 -24.38 -32.31
C TYR A 408 0.12 -23.38 -32.49
N ASN A 409 -1.02 -23.86 -32.99
CA ASN A 409 -2.22 -23.02 -33.26
C ASN A 409 -3.15 -22.99 -32.03
N ILE A 410 -2.71 -22.32 -30.96
CA ILE A 410 -3.47 -22.20 -29.68
C ILE A 410 -4.56 -21.13 -29.74
N PHE A 411 -4.35 -20.10 -30.56
CA PHE A 411 -5.28 -19.02 -30.79
C PHE A 411 -5.61 -18.92 -32.30
N PRO A 412 -6.54 -19.71 -32.80
CA PRO A 412 -6.86 -19.72 -34.25
C PRO A 412 -7.23 -18.34 -34.80
N THR A 413 -7.80 -17.48 -33.93
CA THR A 413 -8.12 -16.09 -34.27
C THR A 413 -7.69 -15.18 -33.15
N GLY A 414 -7.34 -13.95 -33.52
CA GLY A 414 -7.04 -12.90 -32.54
C GLY A 414 -8.31 -12.30 -31.93
N GLN A 415 -8.11 -11.59 -30.85
CA GLN A 415 -9.17 -10.80 -30.21
C GLN A 415 -8.62 -9.47 -29.66
N VAL A 416 -9.52 -8.52 -29.52
CA VAL A 416 -9.23 -7.21 -28.88
C VAL A 416 -10.32 -6.91 -27.87
N ASN A 417 -9.92 -6.63 -26.61
CA ASN A 417 -10.79 -6.14 -25.57
C ASN A 417 -10.36 -4.74 -25.17
N LYS A 418 -11.33 -3.85 -24.99
CA LYS A 418 -11.11 -2.49 -24.47
C LYS A 418 -12.12 -2.21 -23.38
N SER A 419 -11.64 -1.59 -22.31
CA SER A 419 -12.54 -1.06 -21.28
C SER A 419 -12.15 0.37 -20.92
N MET A 420 -13.13 1.12 -20.45
CA MET A 420 -12.96 2.46 -19.92
C MET A 420 -13.76 2.56 -18.61
N SER A 421 -13.15 3.14 -17.60
CA SER A 421 -13.81 3.49 -16.35
C SER A 421 -13.46 4.94 -16.03
N ARG A 422 -14.46 5.77 -15.84
CA ARG A 422 -14.31 7.19 -15.55
C ARG A 422 -14.98 7.54 -14.25
N PHE A 423 -14.19 8.00 -13.30
CA PHE A 423 -14.62 8.48 -11.99
C PHE A 423 -14.53 10.00 -11.95
N TYR A 424 -15.59 10.64 -11.46
CA TYR A 424 -15.64 12.05 -11.13
C TYR A 424 -16.10 12.22 -9.69
N ARG A 425 -15.37 13.04 -8.96
CA ARG A 425 -15.80 13.60 -7.67
C ARG A 425 -15.74 15.11 -7.75
N TRP A 426 -16.83 15.79 -7.43
CA TRP A 426 -16.75 17.20 -7.11
C TRP A 426 -17.17 17.43 -5.67
N THR A 427 -16.47 18.34 -5.00
CA THR A 427 -16.70 18.70 -3.60
C THR A 427 -16.73 20.21 -3.49
N VAL A 428 -17.84 20.75 -2.98
CA VAL A 428 -17.94 22.15 -2.62
C VAL A 428 -17.87 22.24 -1.11
N THR A 429 -16.92 23.01 -0.59
CA THR A 429 -16.71 23.21 0.85
C THR A 429 -16.74 24.70 1.17
N ASN A 430 -17.64 25.10 2.05
CA ASN A 430 -17.81 26.47 2.55
C ASN A 430 -17.48 26.48 4.04
N THR A 431 -16.58 27.35 4.47
CA THR A 431 -16.20 27.50 5.89
C THR A 431 -16.13 28.94 6.31
N ALA A 432 -16.50 29.23 7.57
CA ALA A 432 -16.30 30.49 8.23
C ALA A 432 -15.55 30.25 9.54
N GLU A 433 -14.34 30.76 9.64
CA GLU A 433 -13.49 30.65 10.82
C GLU A 433 -13.32 32.01 11.46
N TYR A 434 -13.59 32.13 12.78
CA TYR A 434 -13.37 33.32 13.55
C TYR A 434 -12.42 33.09 14.71
N LYS A 435 -11.31 33.85 14.72
CA LYS A 435 -10.28 33.82 15.77
C LYS A 435 -10.36 35.12 16.55
N PHE A 436 -10.46 34.97 17.87
CA PHE A 436 -10.45 36.11 18.76
C PHE A 436 -9.79 35.79 20.09
N ASN A 437 -9.24 36.82 20.72
CA ASN A 437 -8.58 36.70 22.04
C ASN A 437 -9.34 37.62 23.02
N VAL A 438 -9.59 37.11 24.22
CA VAL A 438 -10.20 37.86 25.33
C VAL A 438 -9.18 37.95 26.47
N ALA A 439 -9.03 39.17 27.03
CA ALA A 439 -8.10 39.43 28.13
C ALA A 439 -6.64 38.96 27.88
N ARG A 440 -6.23 38.79 26.63
CA ARG A 440 -4.87 38.32 26.22
C ARG A 440 -4.47 36.92 26.70
N VAL A 441 -5.35 36.22 27.38
CA VAL A 441 -5.09 34.87 27.94
C VAL A 441 -6.08 33.81 27.45
N HIS A 442 -7.22 34.24 26.92
CA HIS A 442 -8.25 33.32 26.38
C HIS A 442 -8.24 33.41 24.87
N ASP A 443 -7.74 32.40 24.20
CA ASP A 443 -7.73 32.28 22.74
C ASP A 443 -8.88 31.38 22.31
N PHE A 444 -9.71 31.87 21.41
CA PHE A 444 -10.83 31.15 20.81
C PHE A 444 -10.66 31.07 19.30
N THR A 445 -10.94 29.90 18.76
CA THR A 445 -11.16 29.69 17.31
C THR A 445 -12.46 28.92 17.12
N VAL A 446 -13.41 29.50 16.43
CA VAL A 446 -14.68 28.85 16.05
C VAL A 446 -14.75 28.72 14.54
N LEU A 447 -15.11 27.56 14.06
CA LEU A 447 -15.28 27.27 12.64
C LEU A 447 -16.66 26.64 12.42
N LEU A 448 -17.37 27.13 11.44
CA LEU A 448 -18.60 26.55 10.91
C LEU A 448 -18.35 26.16 9.46
N GLY A 449 -18.90 25.05 9.03
CA GLY A 449 -18.69 24.56 7.68
C GLY A 449 -19.88 23.81 7.12
N GLN A 450 -19.97 23.83 5.79
CA GLN A 450 -20.90 23.06 4.99
C GLN A 450 -20.12 22.43 3.84
N GLU A 451 -20.42 21.18 3.53
CA GLU A 451 -19.78 20.45 2.45
C GLU A 451 -20.80 19.62 1.68
N SER A 452 -20.72 19.70 0.34
CA SER A 452 -21.48 18.87 -0.57
C SER A 452 -20.52 18.12 -1.50
N MET A 453 -20.69 16.82 -1.64
CA MET A 453 -19.88 15.96 -2.47
C MET A 453 -20.79 15.09 -3.35
N ASN A 454 -20.36 14.88 -4.58
CA ASN A 454 -21.02 13.98 -5.52
C ASN A 454 -19.96 13.16 -6.27
N ASP A 455 -20.11 11.86 -6.25
CA ASP A 455 -19.28 10.88 -6.95
C ASP A 455 -20.09 10.27 -8.08
N LYS A 456 -19.44 10.11 -9.23
CA LYS A 456 -20.02 9.40 -10.35
C LYS A 456 -18.95 8.52 -10.99
N THR A 457 -19.25 7.24 -11.15
CA THR A 457 -18.43 6.32 -11.93
C THR A 457 -19.24 5.82 -13.11
N THR A 458 -18.68 5.91 -14.31
CA THR A 458 -19.20 5.27 -15.53
C THR A 458 -18.15 4.30 -16.05
N ALA A 459 -18.55 3.10 -16.41
CA ALA A 459 -17.66 2.13 -17.02
C ALA A 459 -18.32 1.53 -18.27
N PHE A 460 -17.48 1.22 -19.24
CA PHE A 460 -17.84 0.56 -20.48
C PHE A 460 -16.78 -0.45 -20.87
N SER A 461 -17.18 -1.62 -21.35
CA SER A 461 -16.27 -2.64 -21.88
C SER A 461 -16.86 -3.29 -23.12
N ALA A 462 -16.00 -3.58 -24.09
CA ALA A 462 -16.37 -4.33 -25.28
C ALA A 462 -15.17 -5.11 -25.81
N GLY A 463 -15.44 -6.23 -26.47
CA GLY A 463 -14.43 -7.05 -27.13
C GLY A 463 -14.96 -7.67 -28.43
N MET A 464 -14.03 -7.92 -29.34
CA MET A 464 -14.30 -8.60 -30.62
C MET A 464 -13.24 -9.69 -30.81
N ALA A 465 -13.69 -10.84 -31.27
CA ALA A 465 -12.88 -11.97 -31.74
C ALA A 465 -12.99 -12.18 -33.24
N GLY A 466 -12.33 -13.20 -33.74
CA GLY A 466 -12.36 -13.51 -35.17
C GLY A 466 -11.44 -12.62 -36.02
N LEU A 467 -10.40 -12.06 -35.40
CA LEU A 467 -9.36 -11.28 -36.08
C LEU A 467 -8.35 -12.26 -36.69
N THR A 468 -8.16 -12.22 -38.01
CA THR A 468 -7.26 -13.15 -38.72
C THR A 468 -5.91 -12.54 -39.08
N ASP A 469 -5.78 -11.22 -39.03
CA ASP A 469 -4.55 -10.50 -39.32
C ASP A 469 -4.04 -9.76 -38.09
N ASN A 470 -2.88 -10.19 -37.56
CA ASN A 470 -2.24 -9.61 -36.36
C ASN A 470 -1.83 -8.14 -36.54
N ARG A 471 -1.75 -7.63 -37.78
CA ARG A 471 -1.46 -6.23 -38.07
C ARG A 471 -2.70 -5.34 -37.96
N LEU A 472 -3.91 -5.91 -38.05
CA LEU A 472 -5.19 -5.20 -38.06
C LEU A 472 -6.04 -5.48 -36.83
N LEU A 473 -5.44 -5.42 -35.65
CA LEU A 473 -6.09 -5.66 -34.35
C LEU A 473 -6.99 -4.49 -33.92
N LEU A 474 -8.08 -4.28 -34.68
CA LEU A 474 -9.11 -3.30 -34.41
C LEU A 474 -10.45 -3.99 -34.18
N MET A 475 -11.24 -3.56 -33.23
CA MET A 475 -12.56 -4.13 -32.94
C MET A 475 -13.47 -4.13 -34.17
N SER A 476 -13.37 -3.10 -35.00
CA SER A 476 -14.15 -3.00 -36.25
C SER A 476 -13.80 -4.03 -37.36
N ARG A 477 -12.76 -4.83 -37.12
CA ARG A 477 -12.28 -5.87 -38.05
C ARG A 477 -12.57 -7.29 -37.59
N GLY A 478 -13.07 -7.45 -36.38
CA GLY A 478 -13.50 -8.77 -35.88
C GLY A 478 -14.81 -9.20 -36.51
N VAL A 479 -14.92 -10.51 -36.75
CA VAL A 479 -16.12 -11.12 -37.37
C VAL A 479 -17.00 -11.85 -36.38
N GLN A 480 -16.54 -12.04 -35.17
CA GLN A 480 -17.27 -12.68 -34.10
C GLN A 480 -17.32 -11.77 -32.87
N ALA A 481 -18.49 -11.65 -32.24
CA ALA A 481 -18.59 -11.05 -30.95
C ALA A 481 -17.77 -11.87 -29.94
N TYR A 482 -17.06 -11.18 -29.02
CA TYR A 482 -16.43 -11.83 -27.89
C TYR A 482 -17.51 -12.56 -27.06
N ALA A 483 -17.14 -13.68 -26.38
CA ALA A 483 -18.08 -14.51 -25.61
C ALA A 483 -18.76 -13.77 -24.44
N SER A 484 -18.34 -12.56 -24.07
CA SER A 484 -19.00 -11.67 -23.12
C SER A 484 -19.78 -10.57 -23.84
N VAL A 485 -21.02 -10.36 -23.44
CA VAL A 485 -21.83 -9.23 -23.88
C VAL A 485 -21.12 -7.92 -23.51
N PRO A 486 -21.10 -6.90 -24.39
CA PRO A 486 -20.62 -5.58 -24.01
C PRO A 486 -21.28 -5.12 -22.72
N GLY A 487 -20.46 -4.66 -21.77
CA GLY A 487 -20.93 -4.22 -20.46
C GLY A 487 -20.83 -2.72 -20.32
N ASP A 488 -21.84 -2.11 -19.70
CA ASP A 488 -21.80 -0.75 -19.22
C ASP A 488 -22.35 -0.68 -17.80
N SER A 489 -21.91 0.30 -17.03
CA SER A 489 -22.40 0.55 -15.68
C SER A 489 -22.27 2.02 -15.31
N GLU A 490 -23.18 2.46 -14.45
CA GLU A 490 -23.14 3.79 -13.84
C GLU A 490 -23.44 3.66 -12.35
N THR A 491 -22.59 4.26 -11.51
CA THR A 491 -22.83 4.41 -10.06
C THR A 491 -22.75 5.86 -9.69
N LYS A 492 -23.63 6.28 -8.77
CA LYS A 492 -23.68 7.64 -8.23
C LYS A 492 -23.76 7.59 -6.73
N GLU A 493 -23.10 8.54 -6.08
CA GLU A 493 -23.15 8.74 -4.65
C GLU A 493 -23.19 10.24 -4.37
N ALA A 494 -24.04 10.65 -3.44
CA ALA A 494 -24.16 12.03 -2.98
C ALA A 494 -24.02 12.09 -1.46
N ARG A 495 -23.30 13.11 -0.97
CA ARG A 495 -23.15 13.41 0.45
C ARG A 495 -23.36 14.90 0.70
N ASN A 496 -23.98 15.23 1.83
CA ASN A 496 -24.14 16.59 2.29
C ASN A 496 -23.88 16.65 3.79
N SER A 497 -23.14 17.64 4.25
CA SER A 497 -22.62 17.68 5.60
C SER A 497 -22.58 19.08 6.17
N TRP A 498 -22.87 19.20 7.45
CA TRP A 498 -22.73 20.41 8.25
C TRP A 498 -21.82 20.12 9.42
N PHE A 499 -20.86 21.00 9.71
CA PHE A 499 -19.90 20.78 10.79
C PHE A 499 -19.53 22.07 11.51
N ALA A 500 -19.14 21.90 12.78
CA ALA A 500 -18.67 22.98 13.63
C ALA A 500 -17.46 22.51 14.44
N MET A 501 -16.52 23.42 14.68
CA MET A 501 -15.38 23.22 15.56
C MET A 501 -15.25 24.42 16.49
N ALA A 502 -14.83 24.15 17.72
CA ALA A 502 -14.47 25.19 18.69
C ALA A 502 -13.15 24.76 19.37
N ASN A 503 -12.15 25.62 19.26
CA ASN A 503 -10.88 25.45 19.95
C ASN A 503 -10.73 26.56 20.97
N TYR A 504 -10.37 26.21 22.20
CA TYR A 504 -10.13 27.16 23.30
C TYR A 504 -8.76 26.88 23.90
N ALA A 505 -7.97 27.92 24.12
CA ALA A 505 -6.72 27.85 24.87
C ALA A 505 -6.70 28.92 25.96
N TYR A 506 -6.27 28.49 27.15
CA TYR A 506 -6.07 29.40 28.30
C TYR A 506 -4.60 29.51 28.65
N GLY A 507 -4.02 30.68 28.41
CA GLY A 507 -2.64 31.01 28.80
C GLY A 507 -1.61 30.04 28.24
N ASN A 508 -1.85 29.39 27.09
CA ASN A 508 -1.03 28.30 26.53
C ASN A 508 -0.80 27.11 27.48
N ARG A 509 -1.68 26.90 28.47
CA ARG A 509 -1.59 25.81 29.45
C ARG A 509 -2.69 24.79 29.31
N TYR A 510 -3.93 25.20 29.16
CA TYR A 510 -5.09 24.34 29.02
C TYR A 510 -5.71 24.55 27.65
N PHE A 511 -5.96 23.45 26.96
CA PHE A 511 -6.55 23.47 25.64
C PHE A 511 -7.77 22.56 25.62
N LEU A 512 -8.81 22.99 24.91
CA LEU A 512 -10.04 22.23 24.67
C LEU A 512 -10.37 22.31 23.18
N ASP A 513 -10.48 21.18 22.52
CA ASP A 513 -10.94 21.06 21.15
C ASP A 513 -12.29 20.33 21.15
N LEU A 514 -13.31 20.93 20.57
CA LEU A 514 -14.64 20.36 20.38
C LEU A 514 -14.96 20.33 18.90
N SER A 515 -15.56 19.23 18.42
CA SER A 515 -16.04 19.12 17.05
C SER A 515 -17.38 18.39 17.00
N GLY A 516 -18.24 18.81 16.08
CA GLY A 516 -19.52 18.16 15.78
C GLY A 516 -19.77 18.20 14.28
N ARG A 517 -20.33 17.12 13.75
CA ARG A 517 -20.69 17.01 12.33
C ARG A 517 -21.97 16.20 12.15
N ARG A 518 -22.80 16.61 11.22
CA ARG A 518 -23.96 15.89 10.74
C ARG A 518 -23.80 15.60 9.27
N ASP A 519 -23.73 14.31 8.93
CA ASP A 519 -23.55 13.79 7.58
C ASP A 519 -24.83 13.16 7.06
N GLY A 520 -25.17 13.43 5.78
CA GLY A 520 -26.15 12.70 5.00
C GLY A 520 -25.48 11.97 3.85
N SER A 521 -25.87 10.73 3.55
CA SER A 521 -25.37 9.92 2.44
C SER A 521 -26.49 9.18 1.74
N SER A 522 -26.43 9.16 0.40
CA SER A 522 -27.36 8.42 -0.45
C SER A 522 -27.17 6.89 -0.40
N LEU A 523 -26.12 6.40 0.24
CA LEU A 523 -25.80 4.96 0.34
C LEU A 523 -26.71 4.19 1.30
N PHE A 524 -27.33 4.91 2.26
CA PHE A 524 -28.13 4.31 3.31
C PHE A 524 -29.62 4.36 3.01
N ALA A 525 -30.36 3.51 3.70
CA ALA A 525 -31.80 3.41 3.55
C ALA A 525 -32.53 4.72 3.91
N GLU A 526 -33.69 4.92 3.33
CA GLU A 526 -34.57 6.02 3.68
C GLU A 526 -34.86 6.07 5.17
N GLY A 527 -34.77 7.23 5.80
CA GLY A 527 -34.85 7.41 7.25
C GLY A 527 -33.52 7.18 8.00
N HIS A 528 -32.54 6.50 7.40
CA HIS A 528 -31.20 6.23 7.98
C HIS A 528 -30.06 6.97 7.28
N GLN A 529 -30.38 7.87 6.34
CA GLN A 529 -29.41 8.60 5.54
C GLN A 529 -28.59 9.60 6.35
N TRP A 530 -29.10 10.09 7.48
CA TRP A 530 -28.44 11.11 8.29
C TRP A 530 -27.91 10.57 9.62
N ALA A 531 -26.66 10.91 9.95
CA ALA A 531 -26.06 10.61 11.24
C ALA A 531 -25.30 11.81 11.80
N THR A 532 -25.21 11.88 13.13
CA THR A 532 -24.48 12.92 13.85
C THR A 532 -23.30 12.33 14.59
N PHE A 533 -22.15 12.96 14.46
CA PHE A 533 -20.89 12.55 15.03
C PHE A 533 -20.28 13.71 15.82
N GLY A 534 -19.37 13.40 16.75
CA GLY A 534 -18.71 14.44 17.52
C GLY A 534 -17.54 13.91 18.32
N ALA A 535 -16.66 14.83 18.70
CA ALA A 535 -15.49 14.54 19.50
C ALA A 535 -15.10 15.72 20.40
N ALA A 536 -14.46 15.38 21.51
CA ALA A 536 -13.86 16.33 22.43
C ALA A 536 -12.43 15.90 22.76
N ALA A 537 -11.51 16.87 22.89
CA ALA A 537 -10.16 16.62 23.36
C ALA A 537 -9.73 17.72 24.33
N ILE A 538 -8.95 17.32 25.31
CA ILE A 538 -8.31 18.21 26.29
C ILE A 538 -6.79 17.99 26.27
N MET A 539 -6.05 19.05 26.44
CA MET A 539 -4.61 19.01 26.65
C MET A 539 -4.20 19.94 27.76
N TRP A 540 -3.36 19.44 28.64
CA TRP A 540 -2.70 20.20 29.70
C TRP A 540 -1.21 20.28 29.43
N ASN A 541 -0.69 21.49 29.23
CA ASN A 541 0.73 21.77 29.18
C ASN A 541 1.24 21.96 30.62
N VAL A 542 1.70 20.87 31.23
CA VAL A 542 2.10 20.80 32.62
C VAL A 542 3.30 21.72 32.91
N THR A 543 4.24 21.82 31.97
CA THR A 543 5.43 22.67 32.10
C THR A 543 5.12 24.17 32.07
N GLY A 544 3.92 24.54 31.63
CA GLY A 544 3.37 25.91 31.71
C GLY A 544 3.03 26.34 33.13
N GLU A 545 2.95 25.41 34.11
CA GLU A 545 2.54 25.66 35.47
C GLU A 545 3.68 26.25 36.34
N LYS A 546 3.29 27.07 37.34
CA LYS A 546 4.27 27.72 38.23
C LYS A 546 5.08 26.70 39.04
N PHE A 547 4.46 25.60 39.47
CA PHE A 547 5.15 24.56 40.28
C PHE A 547 6.18 23.78 39.46
N MET A 548 6.14 23.84 38.11
CA MET A 548 7.09 23.15 37.20
C MET A 548 8.31 24.03 36.85
N GLN A 549 8.43 25.24 37.34
CA GLN A 549 9.51 26.14 36.93
C GLN A 549 10.91 25.59 37.30
N SER A 550 11.05 24.85 38.41
CA SER A 550 12.30 24.22 38.80
C SER A 550 12.73 23.08 37.87
N SER A 551 11.79 22.39 37.28
CA SER A 551 12.04 21.27 36.37
C SER A 551 12.40 21.73 34.95
N LYS A 552 12.22 22.96 34.57
CA LYS A 552 12.57 23.51 33.23
C LYS A 552 14.06 23.37 32.87
N LYS A 553 14.93 23.07 33.85
CA LYS A 553 16.34 22.80 33.58
C LYS A 553 16.58 21.51 32.79
N TRP A 554 15.69 20.54 32.94
CA TRP A 554 15.80 19.22 32.30
C TRP A 554 14.55 18.80 31.56
N LEU A 555 13.37 19.33 31.91
CA LEU A 555 12.08 19.04 31.28
C LEU A 555 11.58 20.30 30.57
N ASP A 556 11.80 20.36 29.25
CA ASP A 556 11.46 21.54 28.45
C ASP A 556 9.94 21.62 28.19
N GLU A 557 9.31 20.48 27.96
CA GLU A 557 7.89 20.38 27.70
C GLU A 557 7.34 19.04 28.20
N LEU A 558 6.13 19.09 28.78
CA LEU A 558 5.34 17.95 29.18
C LEU A 558 3.88 18.27 28.95
N GLN A 559 3.26 17.51 28.08
CA GLN A 559 1.85 17.59 27.73
C GLN A 559 1.12 16.30 28.06
N VAL A 560 -0.02 16.41 28.71
CA VAL A 560 -0.97 15.31 28.93
C VAL A 560 -2.20 15.58 28.09
N LYS A 561 -2.62 14.60 27.30
CA LYS A 561 -3.73 14.72 26.35
C LYS A 561 -4.73 13.59 26.57
N ALA A 562 -6.01 13.91 26.43
CA ALA A 562 -7.07 12.91 26.39
C ALA A 562 -8.11 13.33 25.33
N SER A 563 -8.55 12.39 24.51
CA SER A 563 -9.62 12.63 23.56
C SER A 563 -10.60 11.46 23.51
N TYR A 564 -11.86 11.79 23.28
CA TYR A 564 -12.92 10.82 23.03
C TYR A 564 -13.84 11.33 21.93
N GLY A 565 -14.26 10.44 21.04
CA GLY A 565 -15.22 10.80 20.00
C GLY A 565 -15.81 9.59 19.29
N VAL A 566 -16.81 9.90 18.48
CA VAL A 566 -17.53 8.95 17.64
C VAL A 566 -17.49 9.48 16.20
N THR A 567 -17.04 8.64 15.28
CA THR A 567 -17.05 8.87 13.83
C THR A 567 -17.91 7.82 13.15
N GLY A 568 -18.48 8.14 11.98
CA GLY A 568 -19.19 7.15 11.16
C GLY A 568 -18.25 6.49 10.15
N ASN A 569 -18.64 5.33 9.61
CA ASN A 569 -18.04 4.75 8.42
C ASN A 569 -19.12 4.54 7.36
N ALA A 570 -18.93 5.19 6.21
CA ALA A 570 -19.79 5.09 5.04
C ALA A 570 -19.05 4.56 3.80
N ASN A 571 -17.88 3.96 3.98
CA ASN A 571 -17.09 3.40 2.88
C ASN A 571 -17.61 2.02 2.48
N ILE A 572 -18.85 1.97 2.00
CA ILE A 572 -19.54 0.75 1.54
C ILE A 572 -19.85 0.87 0.04
N SER A 573 -20.10 -0.27 -0.59
CA SER A 573 -20.53 -0.29 -2.00
C SER A 573 -21.89 0.41 -2.18
N SER A 574 -22.07 1.04 -3.33
CA SER A 574 -23.33 1.70 -3.69
C SER A 574 -24.48 0.69 -3.76
N ASN A 575 -25.69 1.18 -3.48
CA ASN A 575 -26.95 0.47 -3.70
C ASN A 575 -27.20 -0.76 -2.79
N LEU A 576 -26.42 -0.98 -1.73
CA LEU A 576 -26.63 -2.12 -0.79
C LEU A 576 -27.97 -2.06 -0.04
N ALA A 577 -28.55 -0.88 0.11
CA ALA A 577 -29.86 -0.68 0.75
C ALA A 577 -31.04 -0.98 -0.19
N LEU A 578 -30.80 -1.03 -1.51
CA LEU A 578 -31.85 -1.08 -2.54
C LEU A 578 -32.11 -2.51 -3.00
N ALA A 579 -33.35 -2.80 -3.42
CA ALA A 579 -33.63 -3.94 -4.27
C ALA A 579 -33.17 -3.62 -5.68
N LEU A 580 -32.26 -4.43 -6.21
CA LEU A 580 -31.73 -4.27 -7.55
C LEU A 580 -32.35 -5.32 -8.48
N ALA A 581 -32.84 -4.86 -9.64
CA ALA A 581 -33.26 -5.75 -10.73
C ALA A 581 -32.05 -6.03 -11.65
N GLY A 582 -31.90 -7.27 -12.04
CA GLY A 582 -30.85 -7.71 -12.97
C GLY A 582 -31.32 -8.90 -13.79
N VAL A 583 -30.51 -9.32 -14.73
CA VAL A 583 -30.76 -10.54 -15.50
C VAL A 583 -30.63 -11.73 -14.55
N SER A 584 -31.71 -12.47 -14.35
CA SER A 584 -31.80 -13.60 -13.42
C SER A 584 -32.38 -14.82 -14.14
N GLY A 585 -31.70 -15.32 -15.13
CA GLY A 585 -32.11 -16.48 -15.91
C GLY A 585 -32.42 -16.17 -17.39
N ASN A 586 -32.68 -17.23 -18.14
CA ASN A 586 -32.97 -17.16 -19.55
C ASN A 586 -34.19 -18.07 -19.84
N TYR A 587 -35.23 -17.52 -20.43
CA TYR A 587 -36.38 -18.28 -20.88
C TYR A 587 -36.46 -18.21 -22.38
N ASN A 588 -36.31 -19.36 -23.03
CA ASN A 588 -36.39 -19.52 -24.50
C ASN A 588 -35.51 -18.51 -25.27
N GLY A 589 -34.25 -18.30 -24.81
CA GLY A 589 -33.30 -17.37 -25.43
C GLY A 589 -33.49 -15.90 -25.06
N VAL A 590 -34.52 -15.57 -24.27
CA VAL A 590 -34.80 -14.19 -23.80
C VAL A 590 -34.37 -14.06 -22.32
N ALA A 591 -33.59 -13.03 -22.04
CA ALA A 591 -33.14 -12.74 -20.69
C ALA A 591 -34.33 -12.35 -19.79
N GLY A 592 -34.51 -13.09 -18.69
CA GLY A 592 -35.46 -12.76 -17.64
C GLY A 592 -34.92 -11.75 -16.67
N LEU A 593 -35.76 -10.81 -16.21
CA LEU A 593 -35.42 -9.87 -15.14
C LEU A 593 -35.93 -10.40 -13.79
N GLY A 594 -35.08 -10.35 -12.79
CA GLY A 594 -35.41 -10.69 -11.41
C GLY A 594 -34.71 -9.78 -10.42
N VAL A 595 -35.11 -9.83 -9.15
CA VAL A 595 -34.42 -9.12 -8.07
C VAL A 595 -33.13 -9.88 -7.75
N VAL A 596 -32.00 -9.22 -7.87
CA VAL A 596 -30.66 -9.79 -7.65
C VAL A 596 -30.03 -9.37 -6.32
N ASN A 597 -30.58 -8.34 -5.65
CA ASN A 597 -30.17 -7.90 -4.33
C ASN A 597 -31.40 -7.63 -3.46
N PRO A 598 -31.53 -8.22 -2.25
CA PRO A 598 -32.67 -7.96 -1.37
C PRO A 598 -32.59 -6.54 -0.79
N ARG A 599 -33.71 -5.85 -0.77
CA ARG A 599 -33.81 -4.54 -0.07
C ARG A 599 -33.47 -4.67 1.40
N ASN A 600 -32.72 -3.71 1.94
CA ASN A 600 -32.55 -3.52 3.37
C ASN A 600 -32.92 -2.08 3.80
N SER A 601 -34.14 -1.93 4.34
CA SER A 601 -34.66 -0.65 4.83
C SER A 601 -34.01 -0.17 6.12
N GLU A 602 -33.27 -1.02 6.82
CA GLU A 602 -32.62 -0.74 8.11
C GLU A 602 -31.12 -0.48 7.97
N LEU A 603 -30.57 -0.54 6.74
CA LEU A 603 -29.14 -0.36 6.53
C LEU A 603 -28.70 1.06 6.91
N SER A 604 -27.79 1.14 7.86
CA SER A 604 -27.35 2.37 8.50
C SER A 604 -25.83 2.40 8.66
N TRP A 605 -25.35 3.47 9.25
CA TRP A 605 -23.95 3.78 9.48
C TRP A 605 -23.26 2.80 10.45
N GLU A 606 -22.06 2.37 10.11
CA GLU A 606 -21.14 1.85 11.14
C GLU A 606 -20.67 3.01 12.01
N LYS A 607 -20.44 2.76 13.29
CA LYS A 607 -19.94 3.78 14.23
C LYS A 607 -18.63 3.32 14.85
N VAL A 608 -17.66 4.21 14.84
CA VAL A 608 -16.34 3.99 15.43
C VAL A 608 -16.16 4.92 16.62
N LYS A 609 -16.09 4.34 17.82
CA LYS A 609 -15.85 5.03 19.10
C LYS A 609 -14.38 4.94 19.43
N THR A 610 -13.70 6.06 19.64
CA THR A 610 -12.26 6.10 19.89
C THR A 610 -11.96 6.89 21.16
N LEU A 611 -11.26 6.25 22.10
CA LEU A 611 -10.60 6.86 23.25
C LEU A 611 -9.09 6.94 22.93
N ASN A 612 -8.46 8.08 23.18
CA ASN A 612 -7.02 8.24 23.07
C ASN A 612 -6.48 8.98 24.29
N LEU A 613 -5.41 8.47 24.88
CA LEU A 613 -4.67 9.11 25.97
C LEU A 613 -3.22 9.25 25.52
N ALA A 614 -2.63 10.43 25.71
CA ALA A 614 -1.25 10.66 25.27
C ALA A 614 -0.44 11.46 26.29
N LEU A 615 0.84 11.13 26.36
CA LEU A 615 1.88 11.83 27.08
C LEU A 615 2.98 12.20 26.10
N SER A 616 3.19 13.48 25.85
CA SER A 616 4.21 13.96 24.93
C SER A 616 5.05 15.06 25.54
N GLY A 617 6.27 15.22 25.06
CA GLY A 617 7.13 16.27 25.55
C GLY A 617 8.56 16.22 25.03
N ARG A 618 9.38 17.07 25.67
CA ARG A 618 10.81 17.24 25.39
C ARG A 618 11.62 17.38 26.67
N MET A 619 12.78 16.74 26.69
CA MET A 619 13.71 16.75 27.81
C MET A 619 15.13 17.11 27.34
N PHE A 620 15.88 17.82 28.17
CA PHE A 620 17.28 18.20 27.92
C PHE A 620 17.49 18.92 26.58
N LYS A 621 16.46 19.52 26.01
CA LYS A 621 16.43 20.16 24.66
C LYS A 621 16.81 19.22 23.52
N ARG A 622 16.92 17.91 23.73
CA ARG A 622 17.43 16.94 22.79
C ARG A 622 16.55 15.69 22.62
N PHE A 623 15.90 15.31 23.71
CA PHE A 623 15.12 14.09 23.75
C PHE A 623 13.63 14.41 23.62
N THR A 624 12.98 13.95 22.58
CA THR A 624 11.53 14.06 22.36
C THR A 624 10.85 12.73 22.58
N TYR A 625 9.65 12.74 23.14
CA TYR A 625 8.86 11.54 23.37
C TYR A 625 7.38 11.81 23.13
N ASN A 626 6.70 10.78 22.64
CA ASN A 626 5.25 10.73 22.50
C ASN A 626 4.79 9.30 22.76
N PHE A 627 4.01 9.09 23.82
CA PHE A 627 3.40 7.81 24.19
C PHE A 627 1.90 7.98 24.09
N GLU A 628 1.25 7.07 23.39
CA GLU A 628 -0.19 7.08 23.21
C GLU A 628 -0.78 5.70 23.53
N PHE A 629 -1.92 5.70 24.22
CA PHE A 629 -2.79 4.56 24.37
C PHE A 629 -4.09 4.85 23.62
N PHE A 630 -4.61 3.88 22.87
CA PHE A 630 -5.88 4.01 22.17
C PHE A 630 -6.78 2.79 22.37
N ASP A 631 -8.09 3.04 22.37
CA ASP A 631 -9.15 2.03 22.33
C ASP A 631 -10.16 2.47 21.25
N LYS A 632 -10.22 1.74 20.15
CA LYS A 632 -11.04 2.02 18.98
C LYS A 632 -12.02 0.88 18.78
N LYS A 633 -13.30 1.14 19.04
CA LYS A 633 -14.39 0.15 18.96
C LYS A 633 -15.33 0.47 17.81
N THR A 634 -15.47 -0.47 16.88
CA THR A 634 -16.49 -0.42 15.82
C THR A 634 -17.74 -1.17 16.31
N VAL A 635 -18.87 -0.50 16.21
CA VAL A 635 -20.20 -1.06 16.52
C VAL A 635 -21.13 -0.87 15.32
N ASP A 636 -22.18 -1.65 15.26
CA ASP A 636 -23.14 -1.65 14.15
C ASP A 636 -22.44 -1.94 12.80
N MET A 637 -21.39 -2.81 12.83
CA MET A 637 -20.58 -3.14 11.66
C MET A 637 -21.43 -3.89 10.63
N ILE A 638 -21.27 -3.50 9.36
CA ILE A 638 -22.04 -4.06 8.25
C ILE A 638 -21.43 -5.39 7.81
N LEU A 639 -22.21 -6.46 7.92
CA LEU A 639 -21.82 -7.81 7.50
C LEU A 639 -22.80 -8.36 6.48
N ALA A 640 -22.29 -9.19 5.56
CA ALA A 640 -23.10 -10.02 4.69
C ALA A 640 -23.63 -11.21 5.49
N VAL A 641 -24.88 -11.11 5.95
CA VAL A 641 -25.54 -12.12 6.79
C VAL A 641 -26.19 -13.16 5.89
N PRO A 642 -25.89 -14.46 6.04
CA PRO A 642 -26.60 -15.52 5.33
C PRO A 642 -28.11 -15.49 5.66
N VAL A 643 -28.93 -15.68 4.64
CA VAL A 643 -30.38 -15.80 4.77
C VAL A 643 -30.84 -17.14 4.20
N SER A 644 -32.05 -17.56 4.61
CA SER A 644 -32.60 -18.81 4.08
C SER A 644 -32.76 -18.72 2.55
N TYR A 645 -32.35 -19.73 1.84
CA TYR A 645 -32.51 -19.81 0.38
C TYR A 645 -33.98 -19.74 -0.07
N THR A 646 -34.94 -19.98 0.84
CA THR A 646 -36.35 -19.75 0.57
C THR A 646 -36.72 -18.31 0.30
N THR A 647 -35.84 -17.36 0.65
CA THR A 647 -35.97 -15.93 0.32
C THR A 647 -35.57 -15.61 -1.12
N GLY A 648 -34.92 -16.56 -1.82
CA GLY A 648 -34.34 -16.36 -3.16
C GLY A 648 -32.95 -15.75 -3.13
N PHE A 649 -32.35 -15.54 -1.94
CA PHE A 649 -31.03 -14.91 -1.79
C PHE A 649 -30.11 -15.75 -0.90
N GLY A 650 -28.79 -15.65 -1.12
CA GLY A 650 -27.79 -16.30 -0.27
C GLY A 650 -27.42 -15.47 0.96
N SER A 651 -27.42 -14.13 0.84
CA SER A 651 -27.05 -13.22 1.94
C SER A 651 -27.74 -11.87 1.82
N ARG A 652 -27.74 -11.11 2.92
CA ARG A 652 -28.16 -9.71 2.99
C ARG A 652 -27.21 -8.92 3.86
N TYR A 653 -26.84 -7.71 3.46
CA TYR A 653 -26.04 -6.82 4.31
C TYR A 653 -26.87 -6.26 5.48
N ALA A 654 -26.32 -6.28 6.68
CA ALA A 654 -26.98 -5.78 7.89
C ALA A 654 -25.99 -5.26 8.93
N ASN A 655 -26.42 -4.30 9.76
CA ASN A 655 -25.64 -3.70 10.85
C ASN A 655 -25.67 -4.58 12.09
N VAL A 656 -24.77 -5.55 12.23
CA VAL A 656 -24.89 -6.62 13.25
C VAL A 656 -23.59 -6.95 13.98
N GLY A 657 -22.44 -6.59 13.45
CA GLY A 657 -21.15 -6.95 13.98
C GLY A 657 -20.53 -5.89 14.91
N SER A 658 -19.51 -6.30 15.66
CA SER A 658 -18.65 -5.38 16.42
C SER A 658 -17.26 -5.97 16.59
N LEU A 659 -16.25 -5.10 16.60
CA LEU A 659 -14.86 -5.42 16.91
C LEU A 659 -14.20 -4.26 17.65
N PHE A 660 -13.03 -4.51 18.26
CA PHE A 660 -12.19 -3.44 18.75
C PHE A 660 -10.74 -3.57 18.27
N ASN A 661 -10.05 -2.44 18.20
CA ASN A 661 -8.60 -2.34 18.11
C ASN A 661 -8.11 -1.55 19.33
N ARG A 662 -7.28 -2.15 20.14
CA ARG A 662 -6.71 -1.53 21.34
C ARG A 662 -5.20 -1.68 21.32
N GLY A 663 -4.50 -0.61 21.71
CA GLY A 663 -3.06 -0.68 21.63
C GLY A 663 -2.35 0.52 22.20
N PHE A 664 -1.05 0.53 21.99
CA PHE A 664 -0.19 1.65 22.34
C PHE A 664 0.77 1.99 21.21
N GLU A 665 1.16 3.24 21.17
CA GLU A 665 2.14 3.80 20.26
C GLU A 665 3.19 4.53 21.05
N ALA A 666 4.46 4.38 20.69
CA ALA A 666 5.54 5.14 21.27
C ALA A 666 6.43 5.69 20.17
N THR A 667 6.78 6.96 20.26
CA THR A 667 7.77 7.59 19.40
C THR A 667 8.77 8.29 20.29
N VAL A 668 10.06 8.01 20.09
CA VAL A 668 11.15 8.67 20.78
C VAL A 668 12.16 9.18 19.77
N GLY A 669 12.70 10.37 20.01
CA GLY A 669 13.73 10.99 19.19
C GLY A 669 14.82 11.61 20.05
N CYS A 670 16.06 11.58 19.58
CA CYS A 670 17.18 12.17 20.28
C CYS A 670 18.15 12.85 19.30
N ASP A 671 18.43 14.12 19.53
CA ASP A 671 19.55 14.81 18.92
C ASP A 671 20.82 14.48 19.69
N ILE A 672 21.53 13.42 19.27
CA ILE A 672 22.76 12.93 19.92
C ILE A 672 23.84 13.98 19.82
N PHE A 673 24.02 14.53 18.62
CA PHE A 673 24.89 15.68 18.37
C PHE A 673 24.13 16.77 17.61
N SER A 674 24.30 18.00 18.05
CA SER A 674 23.76 19.20 17.39
C SER A 674 24.81 20.31 17.48
N THR A 675 25.86 20.22 16.66
CA THR A 675 26.94 21.21 16.55
C THR A 675 26.90 21.85 15.16
N LYS A 676 27.76 22.87 14.95
CA LYS A 676 27.86 23.52 13.61
C LYS A 676 28.25 22.57 12.51
N ASP A 677 29.13 21.61 12.78
CA ASP A 677 29.75 20.75 11.77
C ASP A 677 29.18 19.32 11.81
N LEU A 678 28.59 18.89 12.94
CA LEU A 678 28.07 17.55 13.13
C LEU A 678 26.66 17.62 13.73
N TYR A 679 25.72 17.09 13.00
CA TYR A 679 24.35 16.83 13.45
C TYR A 679 24.09 15.33 13.38
N TRP A 680 23.56 14.73 14.45
CA TRP A 680 23.12 13.34 14.44
C TRP A 680 21.82 13.21 15.25
N ASN A 681 20.75 12.88 14.53
CA ASN A 681 19.45 12.58 15.09
C ASN A 681 19.13 11.10 14.91
N VAL A 682 18.57 10.48 15.94
CA VAL A 682 18.00 9.13 15.89
C VAL A 682 16.57 9.20 16.42
N SER A 683 15.63 8.61 15.66
CA SER A 683 14.24 8.48 16.10
C SER A 683 13.75 7.06 15.89
N ALA A 684 13.01 6.54 16.87
CA ALA A 684 12.39 5.23 16.82
C ALA A 684 10.91 5.36 17.12
N ASN A 685 10.12 4.54 16.47
CA ASN A 685 8.71 4.38 16.77
C ASN A 685 8.33 2.91 16.83
N VAL A 686 7.38 2.61 17.71
CA VAL A 686 6.80 1.27 17.86
C VAL A 686 5.30 1.41 18.05
N SER A 687 4.53 0.50 17.49
CA SER A 687 3.11 0.38 17.77
C SER A 687 2.71 -1.08 17.98
N TYR A 688 1.79 -1.27 18.89
CA TYR A 688 1.13 -2.55 19.14
C TYR A 688 -0.37 -2.37 19.03
N THR A 689 -1.03 -3.26 18.28
CA THR A 689 -2.47 -3.25 18.10
C THR A 689 -3.04 -4.65 18.31
N LYS A 690 -3.84 -4.83 19.35
CA LYS A 690 -4.68 -6.01 19.55
C LYS A 690 -6.03 -5.77 18.85
N ASN A 691 -6.39 -6.65 17.92
CA ASN A 691 -7.71 -6.70 17.29
C ASN A 691 -8.51 -7.86 17.89
N GLU A 692 -9.82 -7.68 18.09
CA GLU A 692 -10.70 -8.76 18.57
C GLU A 692 -12.15 -8.51 18.11
N ILE A 693 -12.79 -9.56 17.62
CA ILE A 693 -14.21 -9.58 17.26
C ILE A 693 -15.02 -9.76 18.53
N THR A 694 -15.97 -8.87 18.80
CA THR A 694 -16.78 -8.89 20.02
C THR A 694 -18.21 -9.33 19.77
N LYS A 695 -18.69 -9.26 18.54
CA LYS A 695 -20.05 -9.66 18.16
C LYS A 695 -20.11 -10.02 16.68
N LEU A 696 -20.82 -11.08 16.36
CA LEU A 696 -21.27 -11.46 15.03
C LEU A 696 -22.81 -11.38 14.95
N PHE A 697 -23.39 -11.83 13.83
CA PHE A 697 -24.84 -11.76 13.59
C PHE A 697 -25.61 -12.90 14.29
N ASN A 698 -26.88 -12.64 14.60
CA ASN A 698 -27.87 -13.63 15.13
C ASN A 698 -27.37 -14.47 16.29
N GLY A 699 -26.50 -13.95 17.18
CA GLY A 699 -25.92 -14.71 18.30
C GLY A 699 -24.94 -15.81 17.86
N GLN A 700 -24.52 -15.83 16.62
CA GLN A 700 -23.48 -16.73 16.12
C GLN A 700 -22.13 -16.36 16.71
N ASP A 701 -21.39 -17.37 17.18
CA ASP A 701 -20.03 -17.18 17.69
C ASP A 701 -18.97 -17.29 16.60
N GLU A 702 -19.29 -17.93 15.47
CA GLU A 702 -18.34 -18.21 14.40
C GLU A 702 -18.96 -18.00 13.01
N TYR A 703 -18.12 -17.58 12.05
CA TYR A 703 -18.51 -17.44 10.65
C TYR A 703 -17.30 -17.69 9.72
N ALA A 704 -17.47 -18.55 8.70
CA ALA A 704 -16.40 -18.85 7.74
C ALA A 704 -16.13 -17.64 6.83
N MET A 705 -14.85 -17.30 6.63
CA MET A 705 -14.41 -16.25 5.72
C MET A 705 -13.73 -16.79 4.46
N SER A 706 -12.83 -17.75 4.64
CA SER A 706 -12.08 -18.41 3.58
C SER A 706 -11.75 -19.84 3.98
N ASP A 707 -11.09 -20.57 3.10
CA ASP A 707 -10.67 -21.95 3.39
C ASP A 707 -9.68 -22.06 4.57
N TYR A 708 -8.96 -20.97 4.90
CA TYR A 708 -7.89 -20.99 5.90
C TYR A 708 -8.11 -20.04 7.08
N THR A 709 -9.13 -19.18 7.03
CA THR A 709 -9.45 -18.22 8.09
C THR A 709 -10.93 -18.24 8.44
N LYS A 710 -11.23 -18.05 9.73
CA LYS A 710 -12.59 -18.03 10.23
C LYS A 710 -12.76 -16.88 11.21
N LEU A 711 -13.92 -16.22 11.20
CA LEU A 711 -14.28 -15.23 12.21
C LEU A 711 -14.82 -15.94 13.45
N LYS A 712 -14.37 -15.53 14.62
CA LYS A 712 -14.89 -16.02 15.90
C LYS A 712 -14.89 -14.90 16.94
N VAL A 713 -15.95 -14.85 17.73
CA VAL A 713 -16.05 -13.94 18.90
C VAL A 713 -14.93 -14.27 19.89
N GLY A 714 -14.22 -13.24 20.37
CA GLY A 714 -13.04 -13.38 21.24
C GLY A 714 -11.72 -13.61 20.50
N HIS A 715 -11.74 -13.74 19.18
CA HIS A 715 -10.55 -13.96 18.35
C HIS A 715 -10.27 -12.75 17.44
N PRO A 716 -9.03 -12.56 17.02
CA PRO A 716 -8.68 -11.49 16.09
C PRO A 716 -9.14 -11.81 14.67
N TYR A 717 -9.41 -10.75 13.88
CA TYR A 717 -9.61 -10.87 12.44
C TYR A 717 -8.37 -11.45 11.74
N GLY A 718 -8.56 -12.42 10.84
CA GLY A 718 -7.48 -13.02 10.05
C GLY A 718 -6.67 -14.09 10.79
N GLU A 719 -7.20 -14.63 11.91
CA GLU A 719 -6.60 -15.79 12.56
C GLU A 719 -6.77 -17.03 11.70
N PHE A 720 -5.70 -17.83 11.59
CA PHE A 720 -5.71 -19.05 10.81
C PHE A 720 -6.51 -20.15 11.51
N TYR A 721 -7.37 -20.79 10.73
CA TYR A 721 -8.21 -21.94 11.12
C TYR A 721 -7.87 -23.12 10.23
N MET A 722 -6.97 -23.98 10.71
CA MET A 722 -6.33 -25.03 9.92
C MET A 722 -6.18 -26.35 10.70
N VAL A 723 -5.97 -27.46 10.00
CA VAL A 723 -5.55 -28.73 10.58
C VAL A 723 -4.10 -28.58 11.03
N ARG A 724 -3.81 -29.00 12.25
CA ARG A 724 -2.44 -28.95 12.80
C ARG A 724 -1.63 -30.14 12.33
N TRP A 725 -0.55 -29.90 11.60
CA TRP A 725 0.50 -30.86 11.35
C TRP A 725 1.38 -31.01 12.59
N SER A 726 1.75 -32.27 12.95
CA SER A 726 2.60 -32.59 14.08
C SER A 726 4.03 -32.88 13.63
N HIS A 727 4.24 -33.99 12.93
CA HIS A 727 5.55 -34.45 12.50
C HIS A 727 5.42 -35.50 11.38
N VAL A 728 6.56 -35.96 10.87
CA VAL A 728 6.64 -37.15 10.02
C VAL A 728 6.98 -38.34 10.93
N ASP A 729 6.20 -39.42 10.86
CA ASP A 729 6.47 -40.62 11.66
C ASP A 729 7.75 -41.27 11.17
N PRO A 730 8.80 -41.39 12.02
CA PRO A 730 10.04 -42.03 11.65
C PRO A 730 9.93 -43.53 11.27
N ALA A 731 8.85 -44.18 11.69
CA ALA A 731 8.65 -45.62 11.44
C ALA A 731 8.22 -45.93 10.00
N ASP A 732 7.38 -45.05 9.38
CA ASP A 732 6.80 -45.33 8.06
C ASP A 732 6.79 -44.11 7.12
N GLY A 733 7.29 -42.97 7.59
CA GLY A 733 7.40 -41.72 6.81
C GLY A 733 6.09 -41.03 6.49
N GLN A 734 4.98 -41.42 7.12
CA GLN A 734 3.69 -40.79 6.93
C GLN A 734 3.58 -39.47 7.72
N ASN A 735 2.82 -38.52 7.19
CA ASN A 735 2.47 -37.32 7.95
C ASN A 735 1.54 -37.65 9.11
N VAL A 736 1.80 -37.06 10.27
CA VAL A 736 0.96 -37.14 11.46
C VAL A 736 0.35 -35.76 11.72
N TRP A 737 -0.96 -35.73 11.84
CA TRP A 737 -1.74 -34.54 12.20
C TRP A 737 -2.28 -34.67 13.62
N LEU A 738 -2.75 -33.58 14.17
CA LEU A 738 -3.50 -33.55 15.42
C LEU A 738 -4.99 -33.38 15.11
N ASP A 739 -5.81 -34.20 15.72
CA ASP A 739 -7.26 -34.00 15.72
C ASP A 739 -7.61 -32.72 16.48
N LYS A 740 -8.90 -32.36 16.51
CA LYS A 740 -9.37 -31.14 17.20
C LYS A 740 -9.16 -31.21 18.73
N TYR A 741 -8.98 -32.40 19.31
CA TYR A 741 -8.72 -32.60 20.72
C TYR A 741 -7.23 -32.65 21.07
N GLY A 742 -6.35 -32.70 20.06
CA GLY A 742 -4.90 -32.76 20.22
C GLY A 742 -4.30 -34.16 20.18
N ASN A 743 -5.05 -35.17 19.81
CA ASN A 743 -4.56 -36.54 19.65
C ASN A 743 -3.93 -36.69 18.24
N GLU A 744 -2.88 -37.49 18.15
CA GLU A 744 -2.22 -37.81 16.90
C GLU A 744 -3.06 -38.73 16.00
N THR A 745 -3.05 -38.44 14.71
CA THR A 745 -3.72 -39.23 13.67
C THR A 745 -2.96 -39.15 12.35
N LYS A 746 -2.93 -40.26 11.60
CA LYS A 746 -2.41 -40.33 10.23
C LYS A 746 -3.49 -40.08 9.16
N VAL A 747 -4.72 -39.81 9.58
CA VAL A 747 -5.82 -39.50 8.67
C VAL A 747 -6.06 -38.00 8.69
N TYR A 748 -5.88 -37.35 7.55
CA TYR A 748 -6.25 -35.95 7.37
C TYR A 748 -7.78 -35.79 7.31
N ASP A 749 -8.32 -34.92 8.17
CA ASP A 749 -9.74 -34.58 8.17
C ASP A 749 -9.91 -33.08 8.39
N GLU A 750 -10.57 -32.39 7.48
CA GLU A 750 -10.86 -30.96 7.56
C GLU A 750 -11.72 -30.58 8.78
N ASN A 751 -12.48 -31.53 9.34
CA ASN A 751 -13.23 -31.32 10.58
C ASN A 751 -12.32 -31.18 11.83
N ASN A 752 -11.03 -31.47 11.69
CA ASN A 752 -10.00 -31.28 12.71
C ASN A 752 -9.33 -29.89 12.64
N ARG A 753 -9.84 -28.98 11.82
CA ARG A 753 -9.38 -27.58 11.80
C ARG A 753 -9.64 -26.92 13.16
N VAL A 754 -8.66 -26.18 13.65
CA VAL A 754 -8.71 -25.39 14.89
C VAL A 754 -8.11 -24.01 14.67
N PHE A 755 -8.43 -23.08 15.56
CA PHE A 755 -7.74 -21.81 15.62
C PHE A 755 -6.30 -22.03 16.07
N THR A 756 -5.35 -21.56 15.31
CA THR A 756 -3.92 -21.85 15.48
C THR A 756 -3.21 -20.91 16.44
N GLY A 757 -3.84 -19.81 16.86
CA GLY A 757 -3.20 -18.72 17.57
C GLY A 757 -2.23 -17.89 16.70
N LYS A 758 -2.19 -18.16 15.38
CA LYS A 758 -1.38 -17.44 14.41
C LYS A 758 -2.26 -16.52 13.57
N ASN A 759 -1.75 -15.36 13.21
CA ASN A 759 -2.53 -14.34 12.51
C ASN A 759 -1.79 -13.81 11.27
N ALA A 760 -2.55 -13.52 10.21
CA ALA A 760 -2.03 -12.86 9.02
C ALA A 760 -1.76 -11.37 9.25
N SER A 761 -2.47 -10.73 10.18
CA SER A 761 -2.26 -9.34 10.56
C SER A 761 -1.15 -9.23 11.61
N ALA A 762 -0.26 -8.26 11.43
CA ALA A 762 0.84 -8.03 12.37
C ALA A 762 0.41 -7.10 13.51
N PRO A 763 0.46 -7.55 14.78
CA PRO A 763 0.16 -6.69 15.91
C PRO A 763 1.26 -5.66 16.19
N TRP A 764 2.52 -5.95 15.86
CA TRP A 764 3.66 -5.08 16.12
C TRP A 764 4.22 -4.47 14.85
N GLN A 765 4.49 -3.17 14.91
CA GLN A 765 5.18 -2.41 13.88
C GLN A 765 6.31 -1.61 14.50
N PHE A 766 7.39 -1.48 13.78
CA PHE A 766 8.61 -0.82 14.22
C PHE A 766 9.18 0.06 13.11
N GLY A 767 9.68 1.23 13.47
CA GLY A 767 10.45 2.12 12.61
C GLY A 767 11.65 2.69 13.36
N LEU A 768 12.80 2.75 12.70
CA LEU A 768 14.00 3.40 13.21
C LEU A 768 14.60 4.26 12.09
N ASN A 769 14.81 5.52 12.40
CA ASN A 769 15.40 6.49 11.48
C ASN A 769 16.66 7.09 12.10
N SER A 770 17.70 7.24 11.33
CA SER A 770 18.94 7.92 11.72
C SER A 770 19.37 8.87 10.62
N THR A 771 19.61 10.12 10.97
CA THR A 771 20.14 11.14 10.06
C THR A 771 21.42 11.71 10.68
N THR A 772 22.54 11.53 9.98
CA THR A 772 23.85 12.05 10.39
C THR A 772 24.36 12.98 9.31
N SER A 773 24.63 14.25 9.66
CA SER A 773 25.20 15.25 8.75
C SER A 773 26.54 15.74 9.26
N TRP A 774 27.57 15.71 8.43
CA TRP A 774 28.92 16.19 8.75
C TRP A 774 29.49 16.99 7.57
N LYS A 775 29.66 18.29 7.78
CA LYS A 775 30.29 19.21 6.79
C LYS A 775 29.71 19.08 5.36
N GLY A 776 28.39 18.96 5.23
CA GLY A 776 27.68 18.82 3.95
C GLY A 776 27.47 17.38 3.47
N LEU A 777 28.13 16.40 4.07
CA LEU A 777 27.85 14.97 3.85
C LEU A 777 26.72 14.54 4.80
N THR A 778 25.66 13.94 4.27
CA THR A 778 24.51 13.45 5.08
C THR A 778 24.27 11.98 4.78
N LEU A 779 24.21 11.17 5.84
CA LEU A 779 23.80 9.77 5.80
C LEU A 779 22.42 9.66 6.45
N GLU A 780 21.47 9.09 5.71
CA GLU A 780 20.13 8.75 6.19
C GLU A 780 19.94 7.24 6.16
N LEU A 781 19.42 6.70 7.25
CA LEU A 781 19.06 5.28 7.38
C LEU A 781 17.63 5.18 7.89
N GLN A 782 16.85 4.31 7.26
CA GLN A 782 15.49 4.02 7.69
C GLN A 782 15.26 2.51 7.72
N PHE A 783 14.93 2.00 8.89
CA PHE A 783 14.50 0.63 9.10
C PHE A 783 12.99 0.59 9.32
N ALA A 784 12.36 -0.44 8.78
CA ALA A 784 10.96 -0.77 9.04
C ALA A 784 10.84 -2.26 9.37
N GLY A 785 10.00 -2.59 10.33
CA GLY A 785 9.79 -3.97 10.78
C GLY A 785 8.35 -4.26 11.14
N VAL A 786 7.97 -5.52 10.98
CA VAL A 786 6.63 -6.05 11.27
C VAL A 786 6.80 -7.39 11.98
N PHE A 787 6.13 -7.57 13.15
CA PHE A 787 6.32 -8.76 13.97
C PHE A 787 4.99 -9.31 14.50
N GLY A 788 4.97 -10.60 14.82
CA GLY A 788 3.78 -11.32 15.27
C GLY A 788 2.87 -11.77 14.14
N ARG A 789 3.39 -11.85 12.91
CA ARG A 789 2.68 -12.21 11.70
C ARG A 789 3.07 -13.61 11.21
N SER A 790 2.09 -14.34 10.69
CA SER A 790 2.30 -15.59 9.96
C SER A 790 1.64 -15.53 8.60
N MET A 791 2.11 -16.35 7.67
CA MET A 791 1.61 -16.44 6.30
C MET A 791 1.77 -17.86 5.76
N ILE A 792 0.80 -18.33 4.98
CA ILE A 792 0.91 -19.61 4.28
C ILE A 792 1.84 -19.42 3.08
N ASN A 793 2.92 -20.20 3.03
CA ASN A 793 3.78 -20.30 1.85
C ASN A 793 3.28 -21.46 0.96
N GLN A 794 2.34 -21.13 0.07
CA GLN A 794 1.70 -22.14 -0.77
C GLN A 794 2.65 -22.70 -1.83
N GLU A 795 3.71 -22.00 -2.20
CA GLU A 795 4.70 -22.52 -3.17
C GLU A 795 5.35 -23.82 -2.68
N ARG A 796 5.56 -23.95 -1.34
CA ARG A 796 6.09 -25.17 -0.73
C ARG A 796 5.20 -26.40 -0.95
N TYR A 797 3.87 -26.20 -1.02
CA TYR A 797 2.94 -27.29 -1.33
C TYR A 797 3.26 -27.97 -2.66
N PHE A 798 3.82 -27.22 -3.62
CA PHE A 798 4.17 -27.71 -4.94
C PHE A 798 5.62 -28.22 -5.03
N ILE A 799 6.60 -27.43 -4.54
CA ILE A 799 8.03 -27.75 -4.66
C ILE A 799 8.57 -28.70 -3.56
N GLU A 800 7.79 -28.95 -2.52
CA GLU A 800 8.09 -29.94 -1.48
C GLU A 800 7.10 -31.12 -1.55
N ASN A 801 6.71 -31.52 -2.78
CA ASN A 801 5.70 -32.56 -3.02
C ASN A 801 6.11 -33.50 -4.16
N PRO A 802 6.56 -34.74 -3.87
CA PRO A 802 6.99 -35.70 -4.87
C PRO A 802 5.92 -36.08 -5.90
N SER A 803 4.63 -35.90 -5.58
CA SER A 803 3.55 -36.16 -6.54
C SER A 803 3.62 -35.27 -7.77
N PHE A 804 4.26 -34.10 -7.66
CA PHE A 804 4.50 -33.17 -8.77
C PHE A 804 5.89 -33.29 -9.38
N ALA A 805 6.76 -34.15 -8.83
CA ALA A 805 8.17 -34.21 -9.19
C ALA A 805 8.41 -34.61 -10.65
N THR A 806 7.47 -35.30 -11.31
CA THR A 806 7.59 -35.67 -12.72
C THR A 806 7.32 -34.53 -13.68
N GLN A 807 6.53 -33.53 -13.25
CA GLN A 807 6.07 -32.44 -14.10
C GLN A 807 6.69 -31.09 -13.71
N TRP A 808 7.06 -30.93 -12.43
CA TRP A 808 7.55 -29.66 -11.89
C TRP A 808 8.85 -29.85 -11.14
N ASN A 809 9.68 -28.80 -11.11
CA ASN A 809 10.90 -28.78 -10.32
C ASN A 809 10.59 -28.89 -8.83
N GLN A 810 11.56 -29.33 -8.06
CA GLN A 810 11.43 -29.54 -6.63
C GLN A 810 12.50 -28.75 -5.87
N SER A 811 12.22 -28.44 -4.60
CA SER A 811 13.21 -27.86 -3.69
C SER A 811 14.35 -28.84 -3.42
N THR A 812 15.58 -28.35 -3.27
CA THR A 812 16.71 -29.13 -2.83
C THR A 812 16.50 -29.79 -1.45
N LYS A 813 15.62 -29.24 -0.62
CA LYS A 813 15.21 -29.86 0.65
C LYS A 813 14.60 -31.25 0.48
N MET A 814 14.11 -31.58 -0.72
CA MET A 814 13.50 -32.87 -0.97
C MET A 814 14.50 -34.03 -0.85
N PHE A 815 15.81 -33.78 -0.86
CA PHE A 815 16.82 -34.78 -0.53
C PHE A 815 16.80 -35.24 0.94
N ASP A 816 16.17 -34.40 1.83
CA ASP A 816 15.92 -34.77 3.22
C ASP A 816 14.61 -35.56 3.40
N MET A 817 13.93 -35.93 2.30
CA MET A 817 12.68 -36.72 2.33
C MET A 817 12.92 -38.06 3.03
N TRP A 818 11.99 -38.49 3.86
CA TRP A 818 12.03 -39.80 4.51
C TRP A 818 12.16 -40.93 3.49
N GLN A 819 13.12 -41.84 3.67
CA GLN A 819 13.41 -42.95 2.75
C GLN A 819 13.34 -44.31 3.43
N LYS A 820 13.63 -44.40 4.73
CA LYS A 820 13.68 -45.67 5.49
C LYS A 820 13.29 -45.49 6.96
N PRO A 821 12.81 -46.59 7.60
CA PRO A 821 12.50 -46.55 9.04
C PRO A 821 13.69 -46.05 9.87
N GLY A 822 13.40 -45.10 10.76
CA GLY A 822 14.39 -44.45 11.61
C GLY A 822 14.83 -43.06 11.10
N ASP A 823 14.51 -42.67 9.88
CA ASP A 823 14.82 -41.31 9.37
C ASP A 823 13.98 -40.26 10.12
N VAL A 824 14.63 -39.26 10.68
CA VAL A 824 13.99 -38.11 11.36
C VAL A 824 14.06 -36.90 10.45
N THR A 825 12.94 -36.52 9.89
CA THR A 825 12.83 -35.42 8.92
C THR A 825 11.49 -34.71 9.00
N THR A 826 11.38 -33.51 8.40
CA THR A 826 10.14 -32.79 8.25
C THR A 826 9.44 -33.01 6.91
N ILE A 827 10.05 -33.81 6.02
CA ILE A 827 9.52 -34.09 4.68
C ILE A 827 9.13 -35.57 4.60
N ALA A 828 7.84 -35.82 4.52
CA ALA A 828 7.25 -37.14 4.51
C ALA A 828 7.66 -37.97 3.30
N ALA A 829 7.52 -39.30 3.39
CA ALA A 829 7.80 -40.24 2.31
C ALA A 829 7.10 -39.86 1.00
N ALA A 830 7.63 -40.38 -0.13
CA ALA A 830 7.09 -40.03 -1.47
C ALA A 830 5.61 -40.37 -1.65
N ASN A 831 5.11 -41.42 -1.00
CA ASN A 831 3.74 -41.90 -1.05
C ASN A 831 2.83 -41.29 0.01
N ALA A 832 3.36 -40.42 0.88
CA ALA A 832 2.58 -39.79 1.94
C ALA A 832 1.64 -38.71 1.39
N GLN A 833 0.44 -38.61 1.92
CA GLN A 833 -0.50 -37.55 1.59
C GLN A 833 0.02 -36.20 2.07
N ARG A 834 -0.23 -35.15 1.29
CA ARG A 834 0.11 -33.76 1.59
C ARG A 834 -1.11 -32.87 1.44
N HIS A 835 -1.27 -31.97 2.38
CA HIS A 835 -2.42 -31.08 2.45
C HIS A 835 -1.99 -29.65 2.77
N MET A 836 -2.92 -28.71 2.58
CA MET A 836 -2.73 -27.32 2.98
C MET A 836 -3.02 -27.20 4.50
N ASP A 837 -2.02 -27.48 5.30
CA ASP A 837 -2.07 -27.53 6.77
C ASP A 837 -1.05 -26.58 7.41
N THR A 838 -0.89 -26.64 8.72
CA THR A 838 0.03 -25.74 9.45
C THR A 838 1.51 -25.96 9.16
N HIS A 839 1.92 -27.03 8.46
CA HIS A 839 3.30 -27.20 7.99
C HIS A 839 3.73 -26.09 7.01
N LEU A 840 2.77 -25.55 6.25
CA LEU A 840 3.00 -24.47 5.29
C LEU A 840 2.85 -23.07 5.91
N LEU A 841 2.46 -23.00 7.19
CA LEU A 841 2.25 -21.74 7.90
C LEU A 841 3.56 -21.25 8.50
N GLU A 842 4.18 -20.28 7.87
CA GLU A 842 5.48 -19.74 8.24
C GLU A 842 5.39 -18.43 9.02
N ASN A 843 6.45 -18.15 9.79
CA ASN A 843 6.65 -16.87 10.44
C ASN A 843 7.08 -15.83 9.39
N ALA A 844 6.22 -14.84 9.14
CA ALA A 844 6.45 -13.76 8.18
C ALA A 844 6.90 -12.44 8.84
N ASN A 845 7.50 -12.51 10.02
CA ASN A 845 8.16 -11.37 10.65
C ASN A 845 9.34 -10.90 9.81
N PHE A 846 9.56 -9.59 9.77
CA PHE A 846 10.74 -9.05 9.12
C PHE A 846 11.21 -7.74 9.73
N LEU A 847 12.51 -7.46 9.58
CA LEU A 847 13.15 -6.17 9.75
C LEU A 847 13.92 -5.86 8.46
N ARG A 848 13.64 -4.71 7.85
CA ARG A 848 14.20 -4.31 6.56
C ARG A 848 14.90 -2.96 6.65
N LEU A 849 16.11 -2.85 6.10
CA LEU A 849 16.70 -1.55 5.79
C LEU A 849 15.98 -1.02 4.54
N LYS A 850 14.93 -0.23 4.80
CA LYS A 850 14.00 0.25 3.78
C LYS A 850 14.62 1.30 2.88
N PHE A 851 15.43 2.19 3.48
CA PHE A 851 16.08 3.28 2.77
C PHE A 851 17.44 3.60 3.40
N LEU A 852 18.41 3.78 2.53
CA LEU A 852 19.74 4.33 2.83
C LEU A 852 20.03 5.41 1.81
N GLN A 853 20.46 6.59 2.25
CA GLN A 853 20.95 7.66 1.36
C GLN A 853 22.23 8.27 1.90
N LEU A 854 23.22 8.39 1.03
CA LEU A 854 24.40 9.17 1.26
C LEU A 854 24.37 10.35 0.29
N SER A 855 24.27 11.57 0.80
CA SER A 855 24.20 12.78 -0.02
C SER A 855 25.31 13.75 0.35
N TYR A 856 25.79 14.50 -0.64
CA TYR A 856 26.77 15.54 -0.43
C TYR A 856 26.31 16.86 -1.05
N LYS A 857 26.14 17.85 -0.20
CA LYS A 857 25.85 19.22 -0.61
C LYS A 857 27.18 19.95 -0.89
N LEU A 858 27.38 20.37 -2.13
CA LEU A 858 28.62 21.05 -2.55
C LEU A 858 28.81 22.37 -1.81
N PRO A 859 30.07 22.77 -1.51
CA PRO A 859 30.36 24.01 -0.80
C PRO A 859 29.82 25.25 -1.50
N GLN A 860 29.28 26.19 -0.72
CA GLN A 860 28.71 27.44 -1.27
C GLN A 860 29.72 28.26 -2.09
N GLN A 861 31.01 28.13 -1.79
CA GLN A 861 32.07 28.81 -2.53
C GLN A 861 32.10 28.38 -4.00
N TRP A 862 31.87 27.10 -4.30
CA TRP A 862 31.81 26.59 -5.68
C TRP A 862 30.57 27.11 -6.39
N MET A 863 29.46 27.22 -5.68
CA MET A 863 28.23 27.75 -6.25
C MET A 863 28.34 29.21 -6.59
N ASN A 864 28.94 30.01 -5.73
CA ASN A 864 29.17 31.42 -5.95
C ASN A 864 30.07 31.66 -7.20
N ALA A 865 31.01 30.76 -7.49
CA ALA A 865 31.87 30.83 -8.67
C ALA A 865 31.14 30.61 -9.99
N THR A 866 29.97 29.91 -9.97
CA THR A 866 29.17 29.70 -11.18
C THR A 866 28.28 30.87 -11.55
N HIS A 867 27.99 31.80 -10.62
CA HIS A 867 27.07 32.94 -10.73
C HIS A 867 25.60 32.56 -11.08
N ILE A 868 25.30 31.27 -11.29
CA ILE A 868 23.98 30.78 -11.72
C ILE A 868 23.41 29.82 -10.69
N LEU A 869 24.23 28.91 -10.15
CA LEU A 869 23.80 27.89 -9.26
C LEU A 869 23.76 28.37 -7.78
N LYS A 870 22.66 28.20 -7.12
CA LYS A 870 22.50 28.44 -5.67
C LYS A 870 22.84 27.21 -4.83
N GLY A 871 22.67 26.02 -5.38
CA GLY A 871 22.99 24.79 -4.68
C GLY A 871 23.07 23.58 -5.61
N VAL A 872 23.97 22.65 -5.28
CA VAL A 872 24.09 21.34 -5.92
C VAL A 872 24.18 20.29 -4.82
N THR A 873 23.35 19.28 -4.90
CA THR A 873 23.41 18.08 -4.04
C THR A 873 23.51 16.86 -4.93
N VAL A 874 24.50 16.01 -4.69
CA VAL A 874 24.62 14.69 -5.33
C VAL A 874 24.34 13.62 -4.30
N TYR A 875 23.73 12.51 -4.71
CA TYR A 875 23.42 11.45 -3.78
C TYR A 875 23.50 10.05 -4.42
N PHE A 876 23.82 9.10 -3.55
CA PHE A 876 23.59 7.68 -3.76
C PHE A 876 22.50 7.23 -2.79
N ALA A 877 21.53 6.46 -3.26
CA ALA A 877 20.51 5.89 -2.41
C ALA A 877 20.29 4.41 -2.72
N SER A 878 19.87 3.66 -1.71
CA SER A 878 19.43 2.28 -1.88
C SER A 878 18.10 2.07 -1.17
N ARG A 879 17.25 1.24 -1.78
CA ARG A 879 15.97 0.83 -1.22
C ARG A 879 15.95 -0.67 -1.03
N ASN A 880 15.38 -1.14 0.10
CA ASN A 880 15.27 -2.56 0.46
C ASN A 880 16.62 -3.29 0.42
N LEU A 881 17.69 -2.64 0.92
CA LEU A 881 19.08 -3.15 0.77
C LEU A 881 19.23 -4.56 1.34
N PHE A 882 18.64 -4.83 2.49
CA PHE A 882 18.55 -6.18 3.05
C PHE A 882 17.30 -6.34 3.91
N THR A 883 16.86 -7.59 4.06
CA THR A 883 15.72 -7.99 4.90
C THR A 883 16.13 -9.14 5.80
N ILE A 884 15.92 -8.99 7.09
CA ILE A 884 16.10 -10.05 8.09
C ILE A 884 14.72 -10.67 8.32
N THR A 885 14.55 -11.94 7.99
CA THR A 885 13.29 -12.69 8.11
C THR A 885 13.56 -14.19 8.19
N ASN A 886 12.64 -14.93 8.79
CA ASN A 886 12.66 -16.41 8.76
C ASN A 886 11.75 -16.97 7.64
N TYR A 887 11.00 -16.11 6.97
CA TYR A 887 10.15 -16.53 5.86
C TYR A 887 10.99 -17.08 4.70
N SER A 888 10.58 -18.22 4.16
CA SER A 888 11.34 -18.92 3.11
C SER A 888 10.96 -18.52 1.68
N GLY A 889 9.78 -17.88 1.48
CA GLY A 889 9.34 -17.38 0.18
C GLY A 889 10.11 -16.14 -0.28
N TYR A 890 9.74 -15.59 -1.43
CA TYR A 890 10.40 -14.42 -2.03
C TYR A 890 10.36 -13.19 -1.12
N ASP A 891 9.21 -12.86 -0.54
CA ASP A 891 9.05 -11.65 0.27
C ASP A 891 8.04 -11.84 1.40
N PRO A 892 8.38 -11.51 2.66
CA PRO A 892 7.43 -11.56 3.79
C PRO A 892 6.42 -10.41 3.80
N GLU A 893 6.61 -9.36 2.98
CA GLU A 893 5.78 -8.15 2.96
C GLU A 893 4.58 -8.24 2.00
N VAL A 894 3.92 -9.40 1.94
CA VAL A 894 2.67 -9.58 1.19
C VAL A 894 1.49 -9.23 2.07
N ASP A 895 0.58 -8.34 1.62
CA ASP A 895 -0.63 -7.99 2.37
C ASP A 895 -1.74 -9.03 2.14
N GLY A 896 -1.69 -10.12 2.90
CA GLY A 896 -2.60 -11.24 2.78
C GLY A 896 -2.24 -12.38 3.74
N PHE A 897 -3.04 -13.42 3.74
CA PHE A 897 -2.83 -14.62 4.54
C PHE A 897 -2.03 -15.71 3.78
N LEU A 898 -1.89 -15.58 2.46
CA LEU A 898 -1.28 -16.58 1.58
C LEU A 898 -0.35 -15.92 0.58
N SER A 899 0.81 -16.54 0.32
CA SER A 899 1.76 -16.15 -0.71
C SER A 899 1.93 -17.27 -1.73
N VAL A 900 1.69 -16.95 -3.00
CA VAL A 900 1.95 -17.83 -4.14
C VAL A 900 2.09 -17.00 -5.42
N GLY A 901 3.19 -17.13 -6.14
CA GLY A 901 3.44 -16.42 -7.37
C GLY A 901 3.31 -14.88 -7.24
N ASN A 902 3.60 -14.34 -6.06
CA ASN A 902 3.54 -12.91 -5.81
C ASN A 902 4.79 -12.23 -6.38
N TYR A 903 4.61 -11.13 -7.12
CA TYR A 903 5.71 -10.32 -7.63
C TYR A 903 6.56 -9.81 -6.46
N PRO A 904 7.84 -10.25 -6.34
CA PRO A 904 8.65 -9.95 -5.17
C PRO A 904 9.09 -8.49 -5.14
N ASN A 905 9.23 -7.92 -3.93
CA ASN A 905 9.85 -6.62 -3.77
C ASN A 905 11.29 -6.61 -4.31
N THR A 906 11.68 -5.46 -4.87
CA THR A 906 12.98 -5.25 -5.47
C THR A 906 13.94 -4.55 -4.53
N ARG A 907 15.22 -4.87 -4.65
CA ARG A 907 16.33 -4.04 -4.16
C ARG A 907 16.68 -3.04 -5.25
N GLN A 908 16.83 -1.77 -4.88
CA GLN A 908 17.10 -0.71 -5.84
C GLN A 908 18.32 0.10 -5.41
N PHE A 909 19.18 0.43 -6.37
CA PHE A 909 20.31 1.33 -6.21
C PHE A 909 20.13 2.54 -7.12
N SER A 910 20.36 3.73 -6.60
CA SER A 910 20.03 5.00 -7.27
C SER A 910 21.18 5.98 -7.16
N PHE A 911 21.46 6.69 -8.24
CA PHE A 911 22.37 7.83 -8.29
C PHE A 911 21.58 9.04 -8.78
N GLY A 912 21.76 10.17 -8.14
CA GLY A 912 21.03 11.36 -8.54
C GLY A 912 21.71 12.65 -8.15
N ALA A 913 21.20 13.72 -8.75
CA ALA A 913 21.64 15.07 -8.46
C ALA A 913 20.46 16.03 -8.43
N GLN A 914 20.56 17.03 -7.57
CA GLN A 914 19.62 18.15 -7.49
C GLN A 914 20.38 19.45 -7.67
N LEU A 915 19.88 20.28 -8.58
CA LEU A 915 20.39 21.61 -8.91
C LEU A 915 19.36 22.66 -8.51
N THR A 916 19.80 23.74 -7.87
CA THR A 916 18.97 24.91 -7.53
C THR A 916 19.62 26.15 -8.13
N PHE A 917 18.81 26.96 -8.82
CA PHE A 917 19.22 28.17 -9.52
C PHE A 917 18.62 29.43 -8.88
#